data_aa8f860e1586cc9a158927a958245d06
#
_entry.id   aa8f860e1586cc9a158927a958245d06
#
_cell.length_a   1.000
_cell.length_b   1.000
_cell.length_c   1.000
_cell.angle_alpha   90.00
_cell.angle_beta   90.00
_cell.angle_gamma   90.00
#
_symmetry.space_group_name_H-M   'P 1'
#
loop_
_entity.id
_entity.type
_entity.pdbx_description
1 polymer ?
#
loop_
_entity_poly.entity_id
_entity_poly.type
_entity_poly.pdbx_seq_one_letter_code
_entity_poly.pdbx_strand_id
1 'polypeptide(L)'
;MRKWFRSALAVLLAGVMMIPSGVGVLAGNTDSGITNDTIYNAYETPEYPRTAFIADDRPVDRIYDVADDNNIVQAAALESAYIPSGILTDSYPSIRNQNPYGTCWGFAPTSLAELSVLNNDGTLLDLSELHSIYFAYHYTSADGKDGVKYLPTASSNYLFMGGDPSFIYHTYANWVGAADEKTAPYSEAAATLESGLSNDIAMNDSAHLRNFYIVNKADRKYIKQLIKEYGGVGMSYYDDNQYYDYSTNSYYSTVSGNTNHAISVVGWDDDKVTNSSNKGAWLVRNSWGSDKYSHFGYFWMSYDEPSIYDRVYALDCVSDTGSSDDDFYDHNYQYDLSAYSQYGWIGTGTSSTIANIFTATGTQSLKAVGVETQNPNINYTVNIYTDIANSSNPESGTLVRTQTGSFTYQGFHTIKMDNPLTLTKGEKFSVVIKLESMDGKSGAYYVMESKYNLGNAASWYCGGEKGQSFYYNYGWRDMVESMGGNVRIKAYTDDVQIQKPSAPSGLSVSNTIASLTLKWNVVTDATGYEIYRAGTDGKYSKITTVTSTSYVDTNVKNNTQYSYKIKAYNAAGASAFSTAASLKKTQISVSNLKADANGSKVQLSWTGGVTGAEGYVIYRRTEGGSYDEIGRTSGNTYSNTISAGIKYYYAVAVYSGSRTEDKCPEVGVMYLVAPSGLSVSNTIASLTLKWNAVKGATGYEIYRAGTDGKYSKI
;
A
#
# COMPACT_ATOMS: atom_id res chain seq x y z
N MET A 1 4.33 0.91 18.70
CA MET A 1 3.16 0.05 18.49
C MET A 1 3.38 -0.99 17.38
N ARG A 2 4.27 -0.77 16.42
CA ARG A 2 4.62 -1.74 15.33
C ARG A 2 5.29 -3.04 15.82
N LYS A 3 6.07 -3.01 16.90
CA LYS A 3 6.74 -4.20 17.47
C LYS A 3 5.79 -5.28 18.07
N TRP A 4 4.52 -4.96 18.33
CA TRP A 4 3.59 -5.90 18.98
C TRP A 4 2.81 -6.80 18.03
N PHE A 5 2.73 -6.48 16.74
CA PHE A 5 1.96 -7.27 15.78
C PHE A 5 2.75 -8.40 15.13
N ARG A 6 4.08 -8.28 15.04
CA ARG A 6 4.94 -9.38 14.51
C ARG A 6 5.11 -10.54 15.50
N SER A 7 5.00 -10.29 16.82
CA SER A 7 5.14 -11.32 17.86
C SER A 7 3.85 -12.03 18.29
N ALA A 8 2.70 -11.60 17.83
CA ALA A 8 1.41 -12.12 18.29
C ALA A 8 0.84 -13.27 17.45
N LEU A 9 1.48 -13.66 16.33
CA LEU A 9 1.03 -14.80 15.50
C LEU A 9 1.80 -16.11 15.77
N ALA A 10 2.75 -16.12 16.68
CA ALA A 10 3.59 -17.29 17.00
C ALA A 10 3.18 -18.04 18.27
N VAL A 11 2.06 -17.71 18.92
CA VAL A 11 1.63 -18.39 20.15
C VAL A 11 0.19 -18.83 20.04
N LEU A 12 -0.03 -19.93 19.33
CA LEU A 12 -1.20 -20.81 19.53
C LEU A 12 -1.05 -22.07 18.66
N LEU A 13 -0.29 -23.06 19.18
CA LEU A 13 -0.48 -24.50 18.95
C LEU A 13 0.78 -25.28 19.45
N ALA A 14 0.92 -25.36 20.76
CA ALA A 14 1.79 -26.37 21.37
C ALA A 14 0.90 -27.34 22.16
N GLY A 15 0.55 -28.41 21.53
CA GLY A 15 -0.08 -29.60 22.12
C GLY A 15 0.90 -30.76 22.12
N VAL A 16 1.38 -31.00 23.30
CA VAL A 16 2.02 -32.20 23.85
C VAL A 16 2.03 -33.45 22.98
N MET A 17 3.22 -34.02 22.72
CA MET A 17 3.44 -35.50 22.75
C MET A 17 4.84 -35.81 23.31
N MET A 18 4.85 -36.56 24.38
CA MET A 18 6.03 -37.22 24.96
C MET A 18 6.41 -38.42 24.13
N ILE A 19 7.71 -38.64 23.92
CA ILE A 19 8.28 -39.94 23.51
C ILE A 19 9.55 -40.21 24.32
N PRO A 20 9.81 -41.45 24.68
CA PRO A 20 10.82 -41.78 25.68
C PRO A 20 12.21 -42.03 25.11
N SER A 21 13.15 -41.80 25.97
CA SER A 21 14.61 -41.97 25.86
C SER A 21 15.03 -43.41 25.50
N GLY A 22 16.01 -43.54 24.59
CA GLY A 22 16.83 -44.69 24.37
C GLY A 22 18.30 -44.32 24.21
N VAL A 23 19.07 -44.63 25.22
CA VAL A 23 20.49 -44.40 25.38
C VAL A 23 21.30 -45.38 24.51
N GLY A 24 22.36 -44.88 23.85
CA GLY A 24 23.42 -45.70 23.28
C GLY A 24 24.74 -44.94 23.29
N VAL A 25 25.42 -44.98 24.43
CA VAL A 25 26.79 -44.53 24.61
C VAL A 25 27.74 -45.55 24.01
N LEU A 26 28.62 -45.14 23.11
CA LEU A 26 29.91 -45.82 22.92
C LEU A 26 31.03 -44.79 23.12
N ALA A 27 31.63 -44.92 24.28
CA ALA A 27 32.92 -44.36 24.62
C ALA A 27 34.05 -45.22 24.02
N GLY A 28 35.06 -44.57 23.51
CA GLY A 28 36.27 -45.27 23.03
C GLY A 28 37.41 -44.35 22.67
N ASN A 29 38.19 -44.08 23.67
CA ASN A 29 39.64 -43.90 23.74
C ASN A 29 40.29 -42.57 23.40
N THR A 30 40.78 -42.02 24.50
CA THR A 30 41.91 -41.08 24.63
C THR A 30 43.22 -41.73 24.22
N ASP A 31 44.06 -40.84 23.72
CA ASP A 31 45.52 -40.88 23.72
C ASP A 31 46.24 -41.21 22.42
N SER A 32 46.81 -40.14 21.84
CA SER A 32 48.23 -40.15 21.42
C SER A 32 48.60 -38.85 20.69
N GLY A 33 49.55 -38.16 21.27
CA GLY A 33 50.67 -37.44 20.67
C GLY A 33 50.41 -36.69 19.37
N ILE A 34 49.99 -35.43 19.45
CA ILE A 34 50.03 -34.50 18.33
C ILE A 34 51.50 -34.06 18.19
N THR A 35 52.20 -34.57 17.18
CA THR A 35 53.51 -34.04 16.76
C THR A 35 53.35 -32.82 15.89
N ASN A 36 54.33 -31.89 15.89
CA ASN A 36 54.32 -30.63 15.14
C ASN A 36 54.09 -30.79 13.64
N ASP A 37 54.29 -31.96 13.06
CA ASP A 37 54.07 -32.25 11.63
C ASP A 37 52.57 -32.48 11.29
N THR A 38 51.74 -32.78 12.28
CA THR A 38 50.30 -32.97 12.08
C THR A 38 49.51 -31.64 11.96
N ILE A 39 50.13 -30.53 12.43
CA ILE A 39 49.51 -29.20 12.42
C ILE A 39 49.58 -28.57 11.00
N TYR A 40 50.59 -28.92 10.19
CA TYR A 40 50.71 -28.42 8.81
C TYR A 40 49.81 -29.13 7.80
N ASN A 41 49.32 -30.33 8.09
CA ASN A 41 48.40 -31.09 7.24
C ASN A 41 46.93 -30.89 7.60
N ALA A 42 46.59 -30.09 8.60
CA ALA A 42 45.21 -29.80 8.97
C ALA A 42 44.51 -28.80 8.02
N TYR A 43 45.26 -28.26 7.05
CA TYR A 43 44.72 -27.47 5.94
C TYR A 43 44.66 -28.22 4.59
N GLU A 44 44.69 -29.54 4.63
CA GLU A 44 44.09 -30.24 3.49
C GLU A 44 42.59 -29.86 3.47
N THR A 45 42.28 -28.88 2.62
CA THR A 45 40.88 -28.72 2.20
C THR A 45 40.39 -30.10 1.87
N PRO A 46 39.29 -30.56 2.48
CA PRO A 46 38.74 -31.88 2.13
C PRO A 46 38.66 -31.96 0.59
N GLU A 47 38.99 -33.12 0.00
CA GLU A 47 38.77 -33.39 -1.42
C GLU A 47 37.26 -33.41 -1.72
N TYR A 48 36.60 -32.28 -1.55
CA TYR A 48 35.26 -32.07 -2.03
C TYR A 48 35.34 -31.70 -3.51
N PRO A 49 34.32 -32.05 -4.33
CA PRO A 49 34.33 -31.67 -5.72
C PRO A 49 34.46 -30.13 -5.81
N ARG A 50 35.67 -29.70 -6.15
CA ARG A 50 36.13 -28.31 -6.21
C ARG A 50 35.60 -27.60 -7.47
N THR A 51 34.36 -27.79 -7.78
CA THR A 51 33.66 -27.00 -8.78
C THR A 51 32.75 -26.05 -8.03
N ALA A 52 33.24 -24.81 -7.84
CA ALA A 52 32.31 -23.73 -7.55
C ALA A 52 31.26 -23.78 -8.66
N PHE A 53 30.08 -24.13 -8.28
CA PHE A 53 28.99 -24.26 -9.22
C PHE A 53 28.49 -22.86 -9.52
N ILE A 54 28.73 -22.36 -10.73
CA ILE A 54 28.26 -21.04 -11.15
C ILE A 54 26.89 -21.24 -11.77
N ALA A 55 25.86 -20.86 -11.03
CA ALA A 55 24.48 -20.89 -11.54
C ALA A 55 24.10 -19.63 -12.31
N ASP A 56 24.77 -18.51 -12.07
CA ASP A 56 24.57 -17.27 -12.79
C ASP A 56 25.69 -17.01 -13.78
N ASP A 57 25.54 -17.51 -15.01
CA ASP A 57 26.49 -17.38 -16.12
C ASP A 57 26.23 -16.12 -16.98
N ARG A 58 25.33 -15.25 -16.54
CA ARG A 58 25.04 -13.99 -17.25
C ARG A 58 26.33 -13.16 -17.39
N PRO A 59 26.59 -12.58 -18.57
CA PRO A 59 27.77 -11.75 -18.79
C PRO A 59 27.74 -10.51 -17.88
N VAL A 60 28.92 -10.03 -17.51
CA VAL A 60 29.09 -8.78 -16.76
C VAL A 60 29.79 -7.77 -17.66
N ASP A 61 29.02 -6.78 -18.10
CA ASP A 61 29.53 -5.72 -18.96
C ASP A 61 30.44 -4.75 -18.19
N ARG A 62 31.39 -4.14 -18.90
CA ARG A 62 32.20 -3.04 -18.36
C ARG A 62 31.36 -1.78 -18.24
N ILE A 63 31.57 -1.05 -17.13
CA ILE A 63 31.03 0.30 -16.98
C ILE A 63 31.82 1.23 -17.87
N TYR A 64 31.15 2.01 -18.71
CA TYR A 64 31.77 3.08 -19.50
C TYR A 64 31.39 4.43 -18.93
N ASP A 65 32.35 5.37 -18.92
CA ASP A 65 32.08 6.74 -18.51
C ASP A 65 31.16 7.37 -19.56
N VAL A 66 29.91 7.64 -19.20
CA VAL A 66 29.01 8.45 -20.02
C VAL A 66 29.49 9.89 -19.88
N ALA A 67 29.90 10.48 -21.01
CA ALA A 67 30.21 11.92 -21.03
C ALA A 67 28.90 12.69 -20.79
N ASP A 68 28.68 13.06 -19.54
CA ASP A 68 27.60 13.92 -19.17
C ASP A 68 28.05 15.38 -19.34
N ASP A 69 27.52 16.07 -20.35
CA ASP A 69 27.87 17.47 -20.66
C ASP A 69 27.55 18.46 -19.51
N ASN A 70 26.89 18.05 -18.42
CA ASN A 70 26.41 18.92 -17.37
C ASN A 70 26.68 18.53 -15.90
N ASN A 71 27.21 17.36 -15.60
CA ASN A 71 27.53 16.98 -14.22
C ASN A 71 28.70 15.98 -14.16
N ILE A 72 29.92 16.45 -14.40
CA ILE A 72 31.10 15.76 -13.91
C ILE A 72 31.10 16.02 -12.39
N VAL A 73 30.44 15.16 -11.61
CA VAL A 73 30.91 14.90 -10.26
C VAL A 73 32.27 14.23 -10.47
N GLN A 74 33.34 15.03 -10.46
CA GLN A 74 34.69 14.53 -10.33
C GLN A 74 34.68 13.66 -9.09
N ALA A 75 34.57 12.34 -9.25
CA ALA A 75 34.78 11.41 -8.16
C ALA A 75 36.15 11.78 -7.58
N ALA A 76 36.18 12.20 -6.31
CA ALA A 76 37.42 12.49 -5.61
C ALA A 76 38.37 11.33 -5.89
N ALA A 77 39.64 11.65 -6.23
CA ALA A 77 40.63 10.63 -6.50
C ALA A 77 40.65 9.69 -5.28
N LEU A 78 40.35 8.39 -5.54
CA LEU A 78 40.38 7.41 -4.46
C LEU A 78 41.79 7.33 -3.90
N GLU A 79 41.88 7.13 -2.57
CA GLU A 79 43.15 6.92 -1.88
C GLU A 79 43.93 5.76 -2.50
N SER A 80 45.25 5.80 -2.48
CA SER A 80 46.12 4.70 -2.95
C SER A 80 45.97 3.43 -2.08
N ALA A 81 45.54 3.57 -0.81
CA ALA A 81 45.27 2.45 0.06
C ALA A 81 44.07 2.75 0.96
N TYR A 82 43.28 1.72 1.26
CA TYR A 82 42.15 1.76 2.20
C TYR A 82 42.09 0.47 2.99
N ILE A 83 42.11 0.59 4.31
CA ILE A 83 41.86 -0.49 5.26
C ILE A 83 40.78 0.01 6.21
N PRO A 84 39.65 -0.71 6.41
CA PRO A 84 38.60 -0.28 7.33
C PRO A 84 39.14 -0.05 8.74
N SER A 85 38.70 1.02 9.39
CA SER A 85 39.04 1.27 10.80
C SER A 85 38.42 0.20 11.69
N GLY A 86 39.13 -0.24 12.72
CA GLY A 86 38.62 -1.24 13.65
C GLY A 86 38.55 -2.67 13.14
N ILE A 87 39.08 -2.97 11.96
CA ILE A 87 39.01 -4.29 11.30
C ILE A 87 39.47 -5.48 12.16
N LEU A 88 40.31 -5.23 13.18
CA LEU A 88 40.79 -6.25 14.14
C LEU A 88 40.25 -6.02 15.55
N THR A 89 39.15 -5.31 15.71
CA THR A 89 38.55 -5.00 17.02
C THR A 89 37.14 -5.53 17.09
N ASP A 90 36.55 -5.58 18.28
CA ASP A 90 35.19 -5.99 18.55
C ASP A 90 34.12 -5.01 17.94
N SER A 91 34.56 -3.88 17.39
CA SER A 91 33.69 -2.94 16.67
C SER A 91 33.48 -3.28 15.17
N TYR A 92 34.04 -4.40 14.74
CA TYR A 92 33.91 -4.89 13.37
C TYR A 92 33.39 -6.34 13.37
N PRO A 93 32.59 -6.80 12.39
CA PRO A 93 32.05 -8.15 12.40
C PRO A 93 33.14 -9.21 12.55
N SER A 94 32.93 -10.21 13.38
CA SER A 94 33.93 -11.25 13.64
C SER A 94 34.16 -12.11 12.39
N ILE A 95 35.41 -12.63 12.24
CA ILE A 95 35.69 -13.61 11.18
C ILE A 95 35.01 -14.93 11.52
N ARG A 96 34.20 -15.44 10.61
CA ARG A 96 33.48 -16.71 10.75
C ARG A 96 34.31 -17.89 10.25
N ASN A 97 33.89 -19.09 10.63
CA ASN A 97 34.53 -20.33 10.21
C ASN A 97 33.51 -21.27 9.56
N GLN A 98 33.60 -21.42 8.24
CA GLN A 98 32.72 -22.31 7.48
C GLN A 98 33.03 -23.81 7.65
N ASN A 99 34.22 -24.15 8.20
CA ASN A 99 34.64 -25.55 8.29
C ASN A 99 33.67 -26.38 9.15
N PRO A 100 33.40 -27.62 8.74
CA PRO A 100 34.05 -28.41 7.67
C PRO A 100 33.34 -28.39 6.32
N TYR A 101 32.45 -27.42 6.05
CA TYR A 101 31.54 -27.44 4.91
C TYR A 101 31.98 -26.58 3.73
N GLY A 102 31.51 -26.92 2.50
CA GLY A 102 31.75 -26.17 1.28
C GLY A 102 30.76 -25.01 1.07
N THR A 103 30.64 -24.12 2.06
CA THR A 103 29.59 -23.09 2.16
C THR A 103 30.09 -21.66 1.98
N CYS A 104 31.29 -21.46 1.44
CA CYS A 104 31.89 -20.12 1.21
C CYS A 104 30.96 -19.17 0.43
N TRP A 105 30.18 -19.70 -0.51
CA TRP A 105 29.20 -18.98 -1.32
C TRP A 105 28.06 -18.36 -0.50
N GLY A 106 27.76 -18.89 0.69
CA GLY A 106 26.82 -18.31 1.64
C GLY A 106 27.50 -17.35 2.63
N PHE A 107 28.75 -17.69 3.06
CA PHE A 107 29.52 -16.88 4.01
C PHE A 107 29.89 -15.51 3.46
N ALA A 108 30.35 -15.44 2.23
CA ALA A 108 30.78 -14.18 1.63
C ALA A 108 29.63 -13.15 1.52
N PRO A 109 28.46 -13.46 0.94
CA PRO A 109 27.36 -12.49 0.89
C PRO A 109 26.75 -12.17 2.27
N THR A 110 26.70 -13.13 3.21
CA THR A 110 26.23 -12.85 4.58
C THR A 110 27.18 -11.88 5.29
N SER A 111 28.51 -12.10 5.15
CA SER A 111 29.49 -11.14 5.64
C SER A 111 29.36 -9.75 5.02
N LEU A 112 29.05 -9.67 3.71
CA LEU A 112 28.82 -8.38 3.05
C LEU A 112 27.57 -7.66 3.55
N ALA A 113 26.51 -8.41 3.90
CA ALA A 113 25.34 -7.83 4.52
C ALA A 113 25.65 -7.21 5.89
N GLU A 114 26.42 -7.91 6.74
CA GLU A 114 26.92 -7.37 8.02
C GLU A 114 27.77 -6.09 7.83
N LEU A 115 28.68 -6.12 6.87
CA LEU A 115 29.57 -4.98 6.55
C LEU A 115 28.80 -3.79 6.02
N SER A 116 27.81 -4.04 5.17
CA SER A 116 26.96 -3.00 4.62
C SER A 116 26.10 -2.33 5.69
N VAL A 117 25.49 -3.10 6.58
CA VAL A 117 24.74 -2.56 7.72
C VAL A 117 25.65 -1.73 8.63
N LEU A 118 26.83 -2.25 8.97
CA LEU A 118 27.80 -1.50 9.78
C LEU A 118 28.16 -0.16 9.12
N ASN A 119 28.36 -0.16 7.79
CA ASN A 119 28.75 1.05 7.06
C ASN A 119 27.58 2.04 6.90
N ASN A 120 26.37 1.57 6.71
CA ASN A 120 25.19 2.40 6.45
C ASN A 120 24.60 3.02 7.72
N ASP A 121 24.51 2.27 8.81
CA ASP A 121 23.81 2.71 10.03
C ASP A 121 24.63 2.51 11.33
N GLY A 122 25.85 1.98 11.23
CA GLY A 122 26.73 1.75 12.39
C GLY A 122 26.32 0.58 13.27
N THR A 123 25.34 -0.22 12.86
CA THR A 123 24.86 -1.37 13.63
C THR A 123 25.74 -2.59 13.39
N LEU A 124 26.23 -3.19 14.47
CA LEU A 124 26.99 -4.43 14.41
C LEU A 124 26.00 -5.62 14.50
N LEU A 125 25.88 -6.38 13.44
CA LEU A 125 25.03 -7.57 13.36
C LEU A 125 25.85 -8.86 13.38
N ASP A 126 25.21 -9.93 13.78
CA ASP A 126 25.66 -11.31 13.72
C ASP A 126 24.62 -12.13 12.94
N LEU A 127 24.82 -12.27 11.61
CA LEU A 127 23.86 -12.86 10.70
C LEU A 127 24.12 -14.35 10.48
N SER A 128 23.04 -15.12 10.28
CA SER A 128 23.10 -16.57 10.11
C SER A 128 23.43 -16.96 8.67
N GLU A 129 24.61 -17.52 8.48
CA GLU A 129 24.97 -18.18 7.23
C GLU A 129 24.16 -19.44 7.00
N LEU A 130 23.82 -20.19 8.06
CA LEU A 130 23.01 -21.41 7.95
C LEU A 130 21.61 -21.10 7.41
N HIS A 131 20.96 -20.05 7.93
CA HIS A 131 19.66 -19.61 7.43
C HIS A 131 19.72 -19.30 5.92
N SER A 132 20.67 -18.49 5.52
CA SER A 132 20.88 -18.06 4.13
C SER A 132 21.11 -19.26 3.20
N ILE A 133 22.03 -20.16 3.57
CA ILE A 133 22.39 -21.34 2.79
C ILE A 133 21.22 -22.33 2.73
N TYR A 134 20.51 -22.56 3.84
CA TYR A 134 19.39 -23.46 3.89
C TYR A 134 18.27 -23.03 2.96
N PHE A 135 17.80 -21.81 3.11
CA PHE A 135 16.66 -21.31 2.32
C PHE A 135 16.98 -21.05 0.85
N ALA A 136 18.24 -20.84 0.48
CA ALA A 136 18.65 -20.81 -0.93
C ALA A 136 18.36 -22.15 -1.65
N TYR A 137 18.26 -23.26 -0.91
CA TYR A 137 17.97 -24.59 -1.45
C TYR A 137 16.60 -25.17 -1.04
N HIS A 138 15.85 -24.53 -0.13
CA HIS A 138 14.64 -25.11 0.45
C HIS A 138 13.42 -24.18 0.40
N TYR A 139 13.58 -22.90 0.00
CA TYR A 139 12.46 -21.97 0.00
C TYR A 139 11.51 -22.25 -1.15
N THR A 140 10.21 -22.25 -0.85
CA THR A 140 9.13 -22.46 -1.80
C THR A 140 8.00 -21.49 -1.51
N SER A 141 7.39 -20.92 -2.57
CA SER A 141 6.19 -20.10 -2.43
C SER A 141 5.07 -20.84 -1.71
N ALA A 142 4.20 -20.11 -1.02
CA ALA A 142 3.09 -20.68 -0.26
C ALA A 142 2.12 -21.49 -1.14
N ASP A 143 2.01 -21.18 -2.43
CA ASP A 143 1.19 -21.91 -3.41
C ASP A 143 1.96 -23.04 -4.13
N GLY A 144 3.25 -23.21 -3.83
CA GLY A 144 4.12 -24.24 -4.37
C GLY A 144 4.44 -24.10 -5.85
N LYS A 145 4.18 -22.94 -6.47
CA LYS A 145 4.40 -22.73 -7.91
C LYS A 145 5.81 -22.22 -8.23
N ASP A 146 6.49 -21.65 -7.23
CA ASP A 146 7.79 -21.05 -7.37
C ASP A 146 8.74 -21.44 -6.24
N GLY A 147 10.05 -21.47 -6.50
CA GLY A 147 11.06 -21.77 -5.50
C GLY A 147 12.09 -22.80 -5.94
N VAL A 148 12.55 -23.61 -5.00
CA VAL A 148 13.56 -24.63 -5.22
C VAL A 148 13.13 -25.99 -4.66
N LYS A 149 13.32 -27.04 -5.43
CA LYS A 149 13.17 -28.42 -4.99
C LYS A 149 14.54 -29.00 -4.70
N TYR A 150 14.86 -29.14 -3.44
CA TYR A 150 16.05 -29.84 -2.99
C TYR A 150 15.90 -31.37 -3.09
N LEU A 151 16.91 -32.03 -3.66
CA LEU A 151 16.93 -33.46 -3.91
C LEU A 151 18.20 -34.08 -3.29
N PRO A 152 18.22 -34.35 -1.98
CA PRO A 152 19.40 -34.87 -1.32
C PRO A 152 19.75 -36.26 -1.89
N THR A 153 21.02 -36.51 -2.15
CA THR A 153 21.56 -37.84 -2.46
C THR A 153 22.46 -38.28 -1.33
N ALA A 154 22.72 -39.61 -1.23
CA ALA A 154 23.60 -40.15 -0.20
C ALA A 154 25.04 -39.58 -0.26
N SER A 155 25.43 -39.00 -1.39
CA SER A 155 26.78 -38.46 -1.65
C SER A 155 26.85 -36.96 -1.78
N SER A 156 25.70 -36.24 -1.72
CA SER A 156 25.69 -34.78 -1.84
C SER A 156 24.54 -34.19 -1.05
N ASN A 157 24.85 -33.21 -0.21
CA ASN A 157 23.86 -32.39 0.49
C ASN A 157 24.25 -30.91 0.36
N TYR A 158 23.33 -30.00 0.71
CA TYR A 158 23.48 -28.57 0.48
C TYR A 158 24.68 -27.93 1.21
N LEU A 159 25.22 -28.57 2.26
CA LEU A 159 26.42 -28.10 2.95
C LEU A 159 27.73 -28.43 2.17
N PHE A 160 27.70 -29.43 1.28
CA PHE A 160 28.88 -29.92 0.57
C PHE A 160 28.85 -29.74 -0.93
N MET A 161 27.70 -29.51 -1.55
CA MET A 161 27.62 -29.40 -3.00
C MET A 161 28.04 -28.04 -3.56
N GLY A 162 28.40 -27.08 -2.68
CA GLY A 162 28.73 -25.73 -3.09
C GLY A 162 27.48 -24.90 -3.40
N GLY A 163 27.64 -23.83 -4.15
CA GLY A 163 26.59 -22.92 -4.58
C GLY A 163 27.16 -21.67 -5.22
N ASP A 164 26.30 -20.73 -5.56
CA ASP A 164 26.66 -19.43 -6.10
C ASP A 164 26.19 -18.31 -5.16
N PRO A 165 26.99 -17.27 -4.91
CA PRO A 165 26.59 -16.13 -4.11
C PRO A 165 25.29 -15.46 -4.58
N SER A 166 24.96 -15.58 -5.88
CA SER A 166 23.72 -15.04 -6.44
C SER A 166 22.47 -15.65 -5.85
N PHE A 167 22.51 -16.90 -5.40
CA PHE A 167 21.38 -17.50 -4.71
C PHE A 167 21.03 -16.75 -3.43
N ILE A 168 22.06 -16.27 -2.72
CA ILE A 168 21.86 -15.55 -1.46
C ILE A 168 21.30 -14.15 -1.71
N TYR A 169 21.94 -13.34 -2.58
CA TYR A 169 21.45 -11.99 -2.77
C TYR A 169 20.09 -11.93 -3.50
N HIS A 170 19.70 -12.93 -4.30
CA HIS A 170 18.35 -13.04 -4.81
C HIS A 170 17.35 -13.45 -3.74
N THR A 171 17.70 -14.37 -2.82
CA THR A 171 16.82 -14.69 -1.69
C THR A 171 16.63 -13.48 -0.77
N TYR A 172 17.68 -12.69 -0.51
CA TYR A 172 17.56 -11.45 0.25
C TYR A 172 16.67 -10.42 -0.45
N ALA A 173 16.78 -10.27 -1.78
CA ALA A 173 15.89 -9.41 -2.56
C ALA A 173 14.42 -9.85 -2.47
N ASN A 174 14.19 -11.15 -2.21
CA ASN A 174 12.86 -11.72 -2.00
C ASN A 174 12.38 -11.65 -0.53
N TRP A 175 13.16 -11.01 0.36
CA TRP A 175 12.94 -10.93 1.80
C TRP A 175 13.06 -12.28 2.53
N VAL A 176 13.83 -13.20 2.00
CA VAL A 176 14.17 -14.48 2.62
C VAL A 176 15.55 -14.34 3.29
N GLY A 177 15.58 -13.90 4.55
CA GLY A 177 16.81 -13.54 5.29
C GLY A 177 17.20 -12.06 4.99
N ALA A 178 18.33 -11.54 5.47
CA ALA A 178 19.35 -12.20 6.32
C ALA A 178 18.93 -12.19 7.79
N ALA A 179 18.76 -13.37 8.37
CA ALA A 179 18.34 -13.51 9.77
C ALA A 179 19.51 -13.40 10.75
N ASP A 180 19.21 -13.07 12.02
CA ASP A 180 20.19 -13.13 13.13
C ASP A 180 20.68 -14.57 13.35
N GLU A 181 21.97 -14.74 13.69
CA GLU A 181 22.63 -16.03 13.95
C GLU A 181 21.86 -16.89 14.97
N LYS A 182 21.22 -16.26 15.97
CA LYS A 182 20.39 -16.98 16.96
C LYS A 182 19.16 -17.66 16.38
N THR A 183 18.70 -17.23 15.20
CA THR A 183 17.55 -17.83 14.50
C THR A 183 17.89 -19.21 13.95
N ALA A 184 19.10 -19.36 13.41
CA ALA A 184 19.62 -20.61 12.88
C ALA A 184 21.14 -20.66 13.04
N PRO A 185 21.64 -21.06 14.23
CA PRO A 185 23.08 -21.05 14.52
C PRO A 185 23.86 -21.97 13.57
N TYR A 186 24.97 -21.48 13.01
CA TYR A 186 25.79 -22.30 12.10
C TYR A 186 26.34 -23.57 12.77
N SER A 187 26.52 -23.55 14.07
CA SER A 187 26.91 -24.73 14.85
C SER A 187 25.90 -25.89 14.75
N GLU A 188 24.66 -25.62 14.35
CA GLU A 188 23.59 -26.62 14.16
C GLU A 188 23.49 -27.12 12.72
N ALA A 189 24.37 -26.69 11.81
CA ALA A 189 24.29 -27.04 10.38
C ALA A 189 24.19 -28.56 10.14
N ALA A 190 24.93 -29.39 10.85
CA ALA A 190 24.86 -30.83 10.72
C ALA A 190 23.48 -31.39 11.09
N ALA A 191 22.83 -30.85 12.12
CA ALA A 191 21.52 -31.33 12.58
C ALA A 191 20.42 -31.01 11.54
N THR A 192 20.57 -29.91 10.78
CA THR A 192 19.57 -29.52 9.77
C THR A 192 19.52 -30.45 8.56
N LEU A 193 20.53 -31.32 8.38
CA LEU A 193 20.48 -32.36 7.34
C LEU A 193 19.38 -33.41 7.63
N GLU A 194 19.03 -33.60 8.88
CA GLU A 194 18.00 -34.52 9.33
C GLU A 194 16.67 -33.83 9.67
N SER A 195 16.74 -32.70 10.40
CA SER A 195 15.54 -32.03 10.90
C SER A 195 15.00 -30.95 9.95
N GLY A 196 15.84 -30.38 9.09
CA GLY A 196 15.54 -29.13 8.36
C GLY A 196 15.39 -27.92 9.27
N LEU A 197 15.08 -26.77 8.68
CA LEU A 197 14.60 -25.56 9.37
C LEU A 197 13.11 -25.37 9.09
N SER A 198 12.36 -24.78 10.04
CA SER A 198 10.95 -24.45 9.83
C SER A 198 10.81 -23.31 8.80
N ASN A 199 9.87 -23.46 7.87
CA ASN A 199 9.53 -22.37 6.94
C ASN A 199 9.02 -21.10 7.64
N ASP A 200 8.57 -21.19 8.90
CA ASP A 200 8.10 -20.03 9.66
C ASP A 200 9.21 -18.99 9.92
N ILE A 201 10.48 -19.41 9.85
CA ILE A 201 11.61 -18.49 10.04
C ILE A 201 12.19 -17.99 8.72
N ALA A 202 11.72 -18.46 7.57
CA ALA A 202 12.30 -18.10 6.26
C ALA A 202 12.30 -16.59 6.00
N MET A 203 11.24 -15.91 6.43
CA MET A 203 11.08 -14.45 6.25
C MET A 203 11.60 -13.63 7.44
N ASN A 204 12.35 -14.27 8.38
CA ASN A 204 13.03 -13.51 9.42
C ASN A 204 14.21 -12.77 8.80
N ASP A 205 14.22 -11.47 8.95
CA ASP A 205 15.31 -10.60 8.53
C ASP A 205 15.73 -9.66 9.67
N SER A 206 17.03 -9.54 9.88
CA SER A 206 17.66 -8.57 10.77
C SER A 206 18.48 -7.56 9.97
N ALA A 207 18.81 -7.92 8.73
CA ALA A 207 19.35 -7.04 7.72
C ALA A 207 18.47 -7.12 6.46
N HIS A 208 18.06 -5.97 5.95
CA HIS A 208 17.19 -5.84 4.81
C HIS A 208 17.97 -5.38 3.58
N LEU A 209 17.91 -6.14 2.47
CA LEU A 209 18.57 -5.78 1.23
C LEU A 209 17.74 -4.71 0.48
N ARG A 210 18.34 -3.55 0.26
CA ARG A 210 17.81 -2.50 -0.62
C ARG A 210 18.23 -2.69 -2.08
N ASN A 211 19.54 -2.92 -2.27
CA ASN A 211 20.13 -3.06 -3.58
C ASN A 211 21.24 -4.13 -3.57
N PHE A 212 21.48 -4.74 -4.72
CA PHE A 212 22.78 -5.37 -4.97
C PHE A 212 23.35 -4.86 -6.29
N TYR A 213 24.66 -4.73 -6.33
CA TYR A 213 25.38 -4.20 -7.47
C TYR A 213 26.34 -5.23 -8.01
N ILE A 214 26.47 -5.29 -9.33
CA ILE A 214 27.38 -6.18 -10.02
C ILE A 214 28.29 -5.34 -10.91
N VAL A 215 29.60 -5.58 -10.82
CA VAL A 215 30.62 -4.91 -11.64
C VAL A 215 31.62 -5.91 -12.19
N ASN A 216 32.20 -5.60 -13.33
CA ASN A 216 33.26 -6.41 -13.91
C ASN A 216 34.56 -6.28 -13.09
N LYS A 217 35.27 -7.40 -12.86
CA LYS A 217 36.55 -7.41 -12.12
C LYS A 217 37.59 -6.42 -12.64
N ALA A 218 37.52 -6.06 -13.93
CA ALA A 218 38.42 -5.10 -14.55
C ALA A 218 38.07 -3.64 -14.23
N ASP A 219 36.90 -3.38 -13.61
CA ASP A 219 36.41 -2.04 -13.24
C ASP A 219 36.90 -1.63 -11.84
N ARG A 220 38.22 -1.70 -11.59
CA ARG A 220 38.86 -1.48 -10.29
C ARG A 220 38.40 -0.19 -9.58
N LYS A 221 38.21 0.90 -10.33
CA LYS A 221 37.71 2.18 -9.81
C LYS A 221 36.35 1.99 -9.10
N TYR A 222 35.42 1.34 -9.77
CA TYR A 222 34.06 1.13 -9.26
C TYR A 222 34.05 0.10 -8.12
N ILE A 223 34.88 -0.94 -8.18
CA ILE A 223 35.07 -1.89 -7.07
C ILE A 223 35.51 -1.16 -5.80
N LYS A 224 36.51 -0.27 -5.89
CA LYS A 224 36.98 0.54 -4.78
C LYS A 224 35.89 1.48 -4.23
N GLN A 225 35.07 2.06 -5.10
CA GLN A 225 33.92 2.88 -4.70
C GLN A 225 32.91 2.07 -3.89
N LEU A 226 32.52 0.88 -4.40
CA LEU A 226 31.57 0.00 -3.71
C LEU A 226 32.11 -0.49 -2.34
N ILE A 227 33.43 -0.77 -2.22
CA ILE A 227 34.04 -1.12 -0.93
C ILE A 227 33.87 0.04 0.07
N LYS A 228 34.11 1.28 -0.34
CA LYS A 228 33.95 2.44 0.54
C LYS A 228 32.48 2.72 0.89
N GLU A 229 31.58 2.52 -0.06
CA GLU A 229 30.19 2.86 0.08
C GLU A 229 29.39 1.81 0.86
N TYR A 230 29.74 0.52 0.68
CA TYR A 230 29.00 -0.59 1.27
C TYR A 230 29.85 -1.50 2.17
N GLY A 231 31.08 -1.09 2.52
CA GLY A 231 31.94 -1.83 3.44
C GLY A 231 32.70 -3.00 2.82
N GLY A 232 32.31 -3.48 1.63
CA GLY A 232 32.99 -4.59 0.94
C GLY A 232 32.34 -5.01 -0.36
N VAL A 233 33.05 -5.87 -1.08
CA VAL A 233 32.57 -6.55 -2.29
C VAL A 233 32.85 -8.04 -2.23
N GLY A 234 32.05 -8.85 -2.88
CA GLY A 234 32.27 -10.29 -3.00
C GLY A 234 32.99 -10.64 -4.28
N MET A 235 33.91 -11.58 -4.20
CA MET A 235 34.65 -12.15 -5.32
C MET A 235 34.70 -13.67 -5.20
N SER A 236 34.90 -14.33 -6.33
CA SER A 236 35.22 -15.77 -6.36
C SER A 236 36.51 -15.96 -7.12
N TYR A 237 37.35 -16.89 -6.65
CA TYR A 237 38.66 -17.18 -7.24
C TYR A 237 39.00 -18.67 -7.09
N TYR A 238 40.09 -19.11 -7.72
CA TYR A 238 40.66 -20.43 -7.52
C TYR A 238 41.59 -20.41 -6.31
N ASP A 239 41.22 -21.11 -5.26
CA ASP A 239 42.01 -21.26 -4.06
C ASP A 239 42.84 -22.54 -4.10
N ASP A 240 44.16 -22.39 -3.87
CA ASP A 240 45.08 -23.50 -3.69
C ASP A 240 46.31 -23.00 -2.88
N ASN A 241 46.61 -23.67 -1.78
CA ASN A 241 47.64 -23.31 -0.86
C ASN A 241 49.06 -23.17 -1.49
N GLN A 242 49.30 -23.84 -2.62
CA GLN A 242 50.62 -23.73 -3.33
C GLN A 242 50.93 -22.32 -3.85
N TYR A 243 49.89 -21.49 -4.04
CA TYR A 243 50.02 -20.12 -4.58
C TYR A 243 50.02 -19.05 -3.45
N TYR A 244 49.97 -19.48 -2.20
CA TYR A 244 49.95 -18.59 -1.07
C TYR A 244 51.38 -18.31 -0.56
N ASP A 245 51.77 -17.04 -0.49
CA ASP A 245 53.04 -16.62 0.06
C ASP A 245 52.83 -16.20 1.54
N TYR A 246 53.21 -17.09 2.45
CA TYR A 246 53.10 -16.86 3.89
C TYR A 246 54.03 -15.74 4.41
N SER A 247 55.13 -15.41 3.68
CA SER A 247 56.05 -14.36 4.10
C SER A 247 55.51 -12.95 3.88
N THR A 248 54.69 -12.78 2.84
CA THR A 248 54.05 -11.50 2.50
C THR A 248 52.57 -11.49 2.85
N ASN A 249 52.02 -12.61 3.33
CA ASN A 249 50.61 -12.84 3.56
C ASN A 249 49.79 -12.52 2.29
N SER A 250 50.21 -13.06 1.15
CA SER A 250 49.60 -12.74 -0.13
C SER A 250 49.35 -13.95 -1.02
N TYR A 251 48.38 -13.81 -1.93
CA TYR A 251 47.97 -14.82 -2.89
C TYR A 251 48.10 -14.32 -4.33
N TYR A 252 48.67 -15.12 -5.18
CA TYR A 252 48.71 -14.93 -6.60
C TYR A 252 48.95 -16.26 -7.31
N SER A 253 48.00 -16.69 -8.16
CA SER A 253 48.11 -17.92 -8.92
C SER A 253 48.47 -17.67 -10.40
N THR A 254 48.74 -18.76 -11.15
CA THR A 254 48.87 -18.74 -12.59
C THR A 254 47.70 -19.44 -13.30
N VAL A 255 46.66 -19.79 -12.50
CA VAL A 255 45.46 -20.51 -12.98
C VAL A 255 44.43 -19.48 -13.44
N SER A 256 43.76 -19.75 -14.55
CA SER A 256 42.68 -18.94 -15.08
C SER A 256 41.44 -19.78 -15.35
N GLY A 257 40.27 -19.20 -15.24
CA GLY A 257 38.99 -19.77 -15.71
C GLY A 257 38.27 -20.74 -14.78
N ASN A 258 38.84 -21.09 -13.61
CA ASN A 258 38.13 -21.90 -12.60
C ASN A 258 38.05 -21.15 -11.27
N THR A 259 36.94 -21.31 -10.55
CA THR A 259 36.78 -20.79 -9.20
C THR A 259 36.32 -21.90 -8.28
N ASN A 260 36.78 -21.93 -7.03
CA ASN A 260 36.39 -22.91 -6.02
C ASN A 260 36.17 -22.29 -4.65
N HIS A 261 36.35 -20.97 -4.51
CA HIS A 261 36.18 -20.27 -3.24
C HIS A 261 35.60 -18.87 -3.43
N ALA A 262 34.63 -18.51 -2.58
CA ALA A 262 34.03 -17.18 -2.52
C ALA A 262 34.49 -16.45 -1.26
N ILE A 263 34.80 -15.17 -1.41
CA ILE A 263 35.42 -14.32 -0.39
C ILE A 263 34.78 -12.92 -0.37
N SER A 264 34.99 -12.19 0.73
CA SER A 264 34.74 -10.76 0.83
C SER A 264 36.04 -9.98 0.67
N VAL A 265 36.01 -8.87 -0.06
CA VAL A 265 37.11 -7.93 -0.19
C VAL A 265 36.70 -6.62 0.50
N VAL A 266 37.49 -6.17 1.47
CA VAL A 266 37.14 -5.06 2.36
C VAL A 266 38.07 -3.86 2.24
N GLY A 267 39.13 -3.94 1.41
CA GLY A 267 40.10 -2.87 1.25
C GLY A 267 41.04 -3.11 0.09
N TRP A 268 42.03 -2.25 -0.03
CA TRP A 268 43.06 -2.33 -1.06
C TRP A 268 44.32 -1.56 -0.65
N ASP A 269 45.43 -1.87 -1.35
CA ASP A 269 46.67 -1.11 -1.31
C ASP A 269 47.34 -1.19 -2.72
N ASP A 270 47.42 -0.06 -3.41
CA ASP A 270 47.99 0.05 -4.76
C ASP A 270 49.52 -0.16 -4.79
N ASP A 271 50.17 -0.02 -3.66
CA ASP A 271 51.62 -0.22 -3.52
C ASP A 271 52.00 -1.58 -2.90
N LYS A 272 50.99 -2.40 -2.52
CA LYS A 272 51.25 -3.71 -1.92
C LYS A 272 52.02 -4.60 -2.88
N VAL A 273 53.16 -5.11 -2.39
CA VAL A 273 53.93 -6.12 -3.10
C VAL A 273 53.39 -7.50 -2.76
N THR A 274 53.18 -8.29 -3.77
CA THR A 274 52.79 -9.70 -3.72
C THR A 274 53.80 -10.54 -4.47
N ASN A 275 53.54 -11.82 -4.65
CA ASN A 275 54.30 -12.69 -5.55
C ASN A 275 53.98 -12.50 -7.05
N SER A 276 53.06 -11.57 -7.39
CA SER A 276 52.88 -11.07 -8.78
C SER A 276 54.04 -10.12 -9.18
N SER A 277 54.24 -9.96 -10.48
CA SER A 277 55.19 -9.02 -11.05
C SER A 277 54.83 -7.55 -10.87
N ASN A 278 53.54 -7.26 -10.66
CA ASN A 278 53.02 -5.91 -10.49
C ASN A 278 52.63 -5.66 -9.03
N LYS A 279 52.65 -4.39 -8.59
CA LYS A 279 52.13 -3.97 -7.31
C LYS A 279 50.57 -3.84 -7.35
N GLY A 280 50.02 -3.83 -6.16
CA GLY A 280 48.62 -3.63 -5.92
C GLY A 280 47.87 -4.92 -5.56
N ALA A 281 47.12 -4.82 -4.49
CA ALA A 281 46.36 -5.96 -3.97
C ALA A 281 45.08 -5.54 -3.27
N TRP A 282 44.12 -6.46 -3.29
CA TRP A 282 42.89 -6.43 -2.52
C TRP A 282 43.14 -6.99 -1.11
N LEU A 283 42.57 -6.37 -0.11
CA LEU A 283 42.50 -6.92 1.25
C LEU A 283 41.28 -7.85 1.36
N VAL A 284 41.58 -9.13 1.42
CA VAL A 284 40.56 -10.19 1.51
C VAL A 284 40.23 -10.49 2.95
N ARG A 285 38.92 -10.60 3.23
CA ARG A 285 38.34 -11.17 4.44
C ARG A 285 37.83 -12.56 4.12
N ASN A 286 38.43 -13.58 4.76
CA ASN A 286 38.13 -14.99 4.52
C ASN A 286 37.15 -15.54 5.58
N SER A 287 36.68 -16.75 5.40
CA SER A 287 35.70 -17.47 6.24
C SER A 287 36.27 -18.76 6.88
N TRP A 288 37.53 -18.74 7.31
CA TRP A 288 38.22 -19.89 7.93
C TRP A 288 38.65 -19.64 9.38
N GLY A 289 37.95 -18.74 10.06
CA GLY A 289 38.30 -18.36 11.43
C GLY A 289 39.38 -17.30 11.52
N SER A 290 39.67 -16.85 12.75
CA SER A 290 40.53 -15.71 13.06
C SER A 290 41.77 -16.08 13.85
N ASP A 291 42.21 -17.34 13.79
CA ASP A 291 43.42 -17.73 14.49
C ASP A 291 44.70 -17.22 13.81
N LYS A 292 45.84 -17.35 14.51
CA LYS A 292 47.12 -16.89 13.96
C LYS A 292 47.60 -17.64 12.71
N TYR A 293 47.09 -18.84 12.46
CA TYR A 293 47.44 -19.64 11.29
C TYR A 293 46.63 -19.23 10.06
N SER A 294 45.44 -18.70 10.25
CA SER A 294 44.62 -18.08 9.21
C SER A 294 44.96 -16.58 9.01
N HIS A 295 46.09 -16.09 9.55
CA HIS A 295 46.45 -14.67 9.52
C HIS A 295 45.30 -13.77 10.03
N PHE A 296 44.64 -14.21 11.08
CA PHE A 296 43.44 -13.53 11.64
C PHE A 296 42.29 -13.39 10.65
N GLY A 297 42.24 -14.25 9.64
CA GLY A 297 41.20 -14.28 8.64
C GLY A 297 41.36 -13.27 7.50
N TYR A 298 42.51 -12.61 7.39
CA TYR A 298 42.81 -11.63 6.33
C TYR A 298 44.05 -11.98 5.54
N PHE A 299 44.07 -11.73 4.22
CA PHE A 299 45.24 -11.83 3.37
C PHE A 299 45.12 -10.85 2.19
N TRP A 300 46.23 -10.68 1.46
CA TRP A 300 46.30 -9.81 0.30
C TRP A 300 46.23 -10.62 -1.01
N MET A 301 45.29 -10.34 -1.87
CA MET A 301 45.16 -10.95 -3.19
C MET A 301 45.67 -9.97 -4.25
N SER A 302 46.62 -10.39 -5.08
CA SER A 302 47.13 -9.53 -6.17
C SER A 302 45.97 -9.05 -7.07
N TYR A 303 46.04 -7.80 -7.53
CA TYR A 303 45.14 -7.31 -8.57
C TYR A 303 45.24 -8.10 -9.88
N ASP A 304 46.37 -8.78 -10.10
CA ASP A 304 46.64 -9.55 -11.31
C ASP A 304 46.21 -11.01 -11.18
N GLU A 305 45.55 -11.39 -10.08
CA GLU A 305 45.07 -12.76 -9.90
C GLU A 305 44.13 -13.17 -11.02
N PRO A 306 44.56 -14.09 -11.94
CA PRO A 306 43.84 -14.37 -13.16
C PRO A 306 42.54 -15.19 -12.93
N SER A 307 42.47 -15.89 -11.80
CA SER A 307 41.33 -16.75 -11.48
C SER A 307 40.14 -16.01 -10.90
N ILE A 308 40.28 -14.70 -10.54
CA ILE A 308 39.11 -13.92 -10.11
C ILE A 308 38.06 -13.98 -11.20
N TYR A 309 36.86 -14.38 -10.79
CA TYR A 309 35.70 -14.42 -11.67
C TYR A 309 35.28 -13.01 -12.12
N ASP A 310 34.76 -12.87 -13.32
CA ASP A 310 34.42 -11.55 -13.89
C ASP A 310 33.37 -10.79 -13.11
N ARG A 311 32.55 -11.51 -12.33
CA ARG A 311 31.49 -10.95 -11.50
C ARG A 311 32.02 -10.60 -10.10
N VAL A 312 32.01 -9.30 -9.81
CA VAL A 312 32.22 -8.75 -8.46
C VAL A 312 30.91 -8.13 -8.02
N TYR A 313 30.48 -8.39 -6.79
CA TYR A 313 29.18 -7.92 -6.31
C TYR A 313 29.28 -7.19 -4.96
N ALA A 314 28.40 -6.22 -4.73
CA ALA A 314 28.21 -5.53 -3.46
C ALA A 314 26.77 -5.59 -3.04
N LEU A 315 26.53 -5.54 -1.72
CA LEU A 315 25.20 -5.53 -1.12
C LEU A 315 24.98 -4.20 -0.40
N ASP A 316 23.83 -3.61 -0.59
CA ASP A 316 23.34 -2.44 0.14
C ASP A 316 22.22 -2.89 1.09
N CYS A 317 22.59 -3.11 2.35
CA CYS A 317 21.71 -3.58 3.39
C CYS A 317 21.58 -2.57 4.53
N VAL A 318 20.43 -2.57 5.21
CA VAL A 318 20.16 -1.79 6.41
C VAL A 318 19.62 -2.69 7.52
N SER A 319 19.83 -2.31 8.79
CA SER A 319 19.25 -3.06 9.92
C SER A 319 17.82 -2.63 10.21
N ASP A 320 17.06 -3.53 10.83
CA ASP A 320 15.69 -3.26 11.31
C ASP A 320 15.65 -2.24 12.48
N THR A 321 16.79 -1.97 13.10
CA THR A 321 16.92 -1.11 14.30
C THR A 321 17.59 0.22 14.04
N GLY A 322 18.41 0.34 12.99
CA GLY A 322 19.23 1.52 12.69
C GLY A 322 18.73 2.38 11.55
N SER A 323 17.84 1.85 10.71
CA SER A 323 17.30 2.57 9.56
C SER A 323 16.16 3.52 9.92
N SER A 324 15.98 4.57 9.10
CA SER A 324 14.75 5.36 9.14
C SER A 324 13.55 4.50 8.73
N ASP A 325 12.35 4.84 9.22
CA ASP A 325 11.07 4.19 8.81
C ASP A 325 10.87 4.15 7.28
N ASP A 326 11.63 4.96 6.52
CA ASP A 326 11.53 5.07 5.06
C ASP A 326 12.27 3.98 4.28
N ASP A 327 13.05 3.12 4.94
CA ASP A 327 13.84 2.05 4.30
C ASP A 327 13.26 0.65 4.57
N PHE A 328 12.29 0.53 5.47
CA PHE A 328 11.55 -0.70 5.75
C PHE A 328 10.10 -0.56 5.31
N TYR A 329 9.64 -1.50 4.52
CA TYR A 329 8.26 -1.54 4.01
C TYR A 329 7.49 -2.66 4.71
N ASP A 330 6.17 -2.48 4.86
CA ASP A 330 5.32 -3.51 5.48
C ASP A 330 5.07 -4.68 4.53
N HIS A 331 5.08 -4.45 3.20
CA HIS A 331 4.74 -5.46 2.20
C HIS A 331 5.64 -5.38 0.96
N ASN A 332 5.96 -6.56 0.43
CA ASN A 332 6.65 -6.76 -0.85
C ASN A 332 5.72 -7.52 -1.81
N TYR A 333 5.27 -6.85 -2.85
CA TYR A 333 4.56 -7.47 -3.96
C TYR A 333 5.57 -7.99 -4.96
N GLN A 334 5.57 -9.29 -5.21
CA GLN A 334 6.52 -9.96 -6.09
C GLN A 334 5.95 -11.26 -6.63
N TYR A 335 6.50 -11.74 -7.74
CA TYR A 335 6.18 -13.02 -8.36
C TYR A 335 7.43 -13.86 -8.62
N ASP A 336 8.63 -13.29 -8.54
CA ASP A 336 9.93 -13.85 -8.92
C ASP A 336 10.66 -14.43 -7.70
N LEU A 337 10.26 -15.59 -7.20
CA LEU A 337 10.85 -16.20 -6.00
C LEU A 337 12.01 -17.17 -6.30
N SER A 338 12.19 -17.60 -7.56
CA SER A 338 13.35 -18.41 -7.93
C SER A 338 14.65 -17.59 -7.82
N ALA A 339 15.65 -18.13 -7.13
CA ALA A 339 16.96 -17.47 -7.02
C ALA A 339 17.78 -17.54 -8.33
N TYR A 340 17.40 -18.38 -9.28
CA TYR A 340 18.07 -18.46 -10.57
C TYR A 340 17.48 -17.47 -11.58
N SER A 341 18.35 -16.77 -12.31
CA SER A 341 17.95 -15.70 -13.23
C SER A 341 18.44 -15.96 -14.65
N GLN A 342 17.70 -15.44 -15.61
CA GLN A 342 18.11 -15.26 -16.99
C GLN A 342 17.75 -13.85 -17.47
N TYR A 343 18.27 -13.45 -18.62
CA TYR A 343 17.97 -12.15 -19.20
C TYR A 343 17.41 -12.28 -20.61
N GLY A 344 16.73 -11.24 -21.06
CA GLY A 344 16.18 -11.13 -22.40
C GLY A 344 16.28 -9.71 -22.93
N TRP A 345 16.14 -9.58 -24.24
CA TRP A 345 16.17 -8.30 -24.94
C TRP A 345 15.07 -8.22 -25.99
N ILE A 346 14.77 -7.03 -26.45
CA ILE A 346 13.73 -6.75 -27.43
C ILE A 346 14.34 -5.91 -28.56
N GLY A 347 14.02 -6.27 -29.79
CA GLY A 347 14.50 -5.53 -30.97
C GLY A 347 16.02 -5.45 -31.06
N THR A 348 16.59 -4.24 -31.02
CA THR A 348 18.06 -4.01 -31.05
C THR A 348 18.73 -4.29 -29.72
N GLY A 349 17.97 -4.50 -28.64
CA GLY A 349 18.50 -4.72 -27.31
C GLY A 349 18.91 -3.45 -26.56
N THR A 350 18.75 -2.27 -27.13
CA THR A 350 19.12 -0.98 -26.50
C THR A 350 17.99 -0.38 -25.64
N SER A 351 16.84 -1.00 -25.66
CA SER A 351 15.68 -0.64 -24.82
C SER A 351 14.82 -1.87 -24.55
N SER A 352 14.31 -1.98 -23.34
CA SER A 352 13.34 -3.00 -22.92
C SER A 352 12.24 -2.39 -22.08
N THR A 353 11.01 -2.90 -22.22
CA THR A 353 9.89 -2.48 -21.35
C THR A 353 9.24 -3.72 -20.78
N ILE A 354 9.11 -3.74 -19.46
CA ILE A 354 8.59 -4.85 -18.66
C ILE A 354 7.56 -4.36 -17.67
N ALA A 355 6.68 -5.24 -17.20
CA ALA A 355 5.66 -4.87 -16.23
C ALA A 355 5.19 -6.04 -15.37
N ASN A 356 4.75 -5.73 -14.14
CA ASN A 356 3.93 -6.62 -13.33
C ASN A 356 2.61 -5.94 -12.97
N ILE A 357 1.53 -6.72 -12.91
CA ILE A 357 0.21 -6.30 -12.41
C ILE A 357 0.02 -6.95 -11.04
N PHE A 358 -0.23 -6.13 -10.02
CA PHE A 358 -0.47 -6.55 -8.65
C PHE A 358 -1.89 -6.21 -8.21
N THR A 359 -2.34 -6.83 -7.11
CA THR A 359 -3.60 -6.48 -6.45
C THR A 359 -3.33 -6.10 -5.00
N ALA A 360 -3.71 -4.89 -4.61
CA ALA A 360 -3.49 -4.39 -3.27
C ALA A 360 -4.23 -5.23 -2.21
N THR A 361 -3.52 -5.70 -1.20
CA THR A 361 -4.06 -6.55 -0.12
C THR A 361 -4.71 -5.76 1.00
N GLY A 362 -4.40 -4.45 1.09
CA GLY A 362 -4.89 -3.51 2.08
C GLY A 362 -5.02 -2.08 1.52
N THR A 363 -5.39 -1.12 2.37
CA THR A 363 -5.21 0.29 2.07
C THR A 363 -3.76 0.63 2.40
N GLN A 364 -2.96 0.85 1.37
CA GLN A 364 -1.51 0.91 1.45
C GLN A 364 -0.94 2.07 0.67
N SER A 365 0.24 2.52 1.05
CA SER A 365 1.00 3.54 0.34
C SER A 365 2.13 2.87 -0.44
N LEU A 366 2.11 2.93 -1.77
CA LEU A 366 3.21 2.50 -2.62
C LEU A 366 4.39 3.46 -2.44
N LYS A 367 5.46 2.99 -1.83
CA LYS A 367 6.63 3.78 -1.43
C LYS A 367 7.82 3.62 -2.36
N ALA A 368 8.01 2.42 -2.89
CA ALA A 368 9.11 2.13 -3.79
C ALA A 368 8.77 1.00 -4.75
N VAL A 369 9.57 0.87 -5.80
CA VAL A 369 9.55 -0.26 -6.72
C VAL A 369 10.95 -0.82 -6.87
N GLY A 370 11.05 -2.15 -7.04
CA GLY A 370 12.31 -2.84 -7.30
C GLY A 370 12.41 -3.29 -8.75
N VAL A 371 13.61 -3.24 -9.32
CA VAL A 371 13.91 -3.80 -10.63
C VAL A 371 15.33 -4.32 -10.71
N GLU A 372 15.56 -5.43 -11.41
CA GLU A 372 16.89 -5.93 -11.71
C GLU A 372 17.27 -5.60 -13.16
N THR A 373 18.49 -5.05 -13.35
CA THR A 373 19.06 -4.73 -14.65
C THR A 373 20.20 -5.67 -14.99
N GLN A 374 20.27 -6.12 -16.26
CA GLN A 374 21.35 -6.95 -16.77
C GLN A 374 22.60 -6.15 -17.15
N ASN A 375 22.45 -4.87 -17.49
CA ASN A 375 23.53 -4.04 -18.00
C ASN A 375 23.76 -2.83 -17.10
N PRO A 376 24.98 -2.29 -17.03
CA PRO A 376 25.27 -1.01 -16.40
C PRO A 376 24.83 0.17 -17.27
N ASN A 377 24.86 1.37 -16.74
CA ASN A 377 24.58 2.63 -17.44
C ASN A 377 23.20 2.65 -18.12
N ILE A 378 22.16 2.43 -17.32
CA ILE A 378 20.76 2.35 -17.74
C ILE A 378 19.98 3.57 -17.29
N ASN A 379 19.27 4.21 -18.20
CA ASN A 379 18.16 5.13 -17.88
C ASN A 379 16.90 4.33 -17.66
N TYR A 380 16.10 4.70 -16.67
CA TYR A 380 14.82 4.08 -16.42
C TYR A 380 13.65 5.08 -16.44
N THR A 381 12.49 4.60 -16.85
CA THR A 381 11.20 5.26 -16.65
C THR A 381 10.26 4.29 -15.95
N VAL A 382 9.78 4.65 -14.77
CA VAL A 382 8.75 3.93 -14.02
C VAL A 382 7.42 4.62 -14.24
N ASN A 383 6.43 3.89 -14.71
CA ASN A 383 5.03 4.32 -14.82
C ASN A 383 4.16 3.44 -13.93
N ILE A 384 3.32 4.06 -13.10
CA ILE A 384 2.34 3.35 -12.27
C ILE A 384 0.95 3.64 -12.81
N TYR A 385 0.20 2.57 -13.10
CA TYR A 385 -1.20 2.63 -13.52
C TYR A 385 -2.08 2.01 -12.43
N THR A 386 -3.26 2.58 -12.23
CA THR A 386 -4.33 2.05 -11.35
C THR A 386 -5.58 1.76 -12.16
N ASP A 387 -6.59 1.15 -11.53
CA ASP A 387 -7.86 0.81 -12.20
C ASP A 387 -7.67 -0.07 -13.46
N ILE A 388 -6.78 -1.07 -13.37
CA ILE A 388 -6.47 -1.96 -14.49
C ILE A 388 -7.72 -2.73 -14.93
N ALA A 389 -8.25 -2.36 -16.09
CA ALA A 389 -9.49 -2.94 -16.65
C ALA A 389 -9.26 -4.25 -17.40
N ASN A 390 -8.06 -4.44 -17.97
CA ASN A 390 -7.68 -5.61 -18.77
C ASN A 390 -6.38 -6.22 -18.25
N SER A 391 -6.46 -7.38 -17.62
CA SER A 391 -5.30 -8.08 -17.07
C SER A 391 -4.30 -8.61 -18.13
N SER A 392 -4.58 -8.47 -19.43
CA SER A 392 -3.62 -8.78 -20.52
C SER A 392 -2.88 -7.52 -21.02
N ASN A 393 -3.15 -6.36 -20.44
CA ASN A 393 -2.50 -5.09 -20.79
C ASN A 393 -2.23 -4.27 -19.53
N PRO A 394 -0.98 -4.22 -19.04
CA PRO A 394 -0.62 -3.49 -17.83
C PRO A 394 -0.83 -1.96 -17.93
N GLU A 395 -1.04 -1.42 -19.13
CA GLU A 395 -1.32 0.01 -19.37
C GLU A 395 -2.82 0.28 -19.60
N SER A 396 -3.70 -0.68 -19.34
CA SER A 396 -5.16 -0.54 -19.57
C SER A 396 -5.88 0.34 -18.55
N GLY A 397 -5.19 0.79 -17.53
CA GLY A 397 -5.72 1.63 -16.47
C GLY A 397 -5.39 3.12 -16.63
N THR A 398 -5.47 3.85 -15.52
CA THR A 398 -5.13 5.26 -15.44
C THR A 398 -3.66 5.43 -15.04
N LEU A 399 -2.86 6.14 -15.85
CA LEU A 399 -1.50 6.52 -15.48
C LEU A 399 -1.55 7.55 -14.35
N VAL A 400 -1.03 7.21 -13.18
CA VAL A 400 -1.08 8.07 -11.98
C VAL A 400 0.27 8.57 -11.53
N ARG A 401 1.38 7.91 -11.91
CA ARG A 401 2.75 8.34 -11.58
C ARG A 401 3.69 8.03 -12.74
N THR A 402 4.64 8.92 -12.97
CA THR A 402 5.81 8.70 -13.82
C THR A 402 7.04 9.22 -13.07
N GLN A 403 8.10 8.42 -13.01
CA GLN A 403 9.37 8.79 -12.42
C GLN A 403 10.50 8.28 -13.30
N THR A 404 11.54 9.10 -13.47
CA THR A 404 12.71 8.77 -14.29
C THR A 404 13.98 8.88 -13.47
N GLY A 405 15.00 8.18 -13.88
CA GLY A 405 16.33 8.23 -13.28
C GLY A 405 17.29 7.32 -14.03
N SER A 406 18.42 7.00 -13.39
CA SER A 406 19.46 6.19 -14.01
C SER A 406 20.19 5.31 -13.00
N PHE A 407 20.79 4.21 -13.52
CA PHE A 407 21.63 3.31 -12.77
C PHE A 407 23.02 3.23 -13.43
N THR A 408 24.05 3.41 -12.62
CA THR A 408 25.44 3.22 -13.06
C THR A 408 25.81 1.74 -13.07
N TYR A 409 25.33 0.97 -12.10
CA TYR A 409 25.68 -0.43 -11.91
C TYR A 409 24.62 -1.38 -12.49
N GLN A 410 25.02 -2.54 -12.94
CA GLN A 410 24.16 -3.70 -13.12
C GLN A 410 23.70 -4.21 -11.74
N GLY A 411 22.53 -4.84 -11.64
CA GLY A 411 22.04 -5.47 -10.42
C GLY A 411 20.60 -5.13 -10.09
N PHE A 412 20.23 -5.31 -8.83
CA PHE A 412 18.90 -5.02 -8.32
C PHE A 412 18.88 -3.64 -7.67
N HIS A 413 17.87 -2.86 -8.01
CA HIS A 413 17.72 -1.48 -7.59
C HIS A 413 16.34 -1.22 -7.00
N THR A 414 16.29 -0.63 -5.82
CA THR A 414 15.08 -0.10 -5.20
C THR A 414 14.95 1.38 -5.52
N ILE A 415 13.88 1.75 -6.21
CA ILE A 415 13.56 3.13 -6.61
C ILE A 415 12.51 3.65 -5.64
N LYS A 416 12.90 4.53 -4.71
CA LYS A 416 11.94 5.23 -3.83
C LYS A 416 11.08 6.16 -4.66
N MET A 417 9.77 6.14 -4.44
CA MET A 417 8.84 7.01 -5.15
C MET A 417 8.88 8.43 -4.57
N ASP A 418 9.17 9.43 -5.42
CA ASP A 418 9.19 10.85 -5.03
C ASP A 418 7.83 11.28 -4.43
N ASN A 419 6.76 10.72 -4.96
CA ASN A 419 5.39 10.97 -4.52
C ASN A 419 4.67 9.64 -4.31
N PRO A 420 4.65 9.09 -3.10
CA PRO A 420 3.96 7.87 -2.76
C PRO A 420 2.48 7.88 -3.18
N LEU A 421 1.96 6.72 -3.57
CA LEU A 421 0.58 6.55 -4.05
C LEU A 421 -0.22 5.71 -3.06
N THR A 422 -1.40 6.21 -2.64
CA THR A 422 -2.33 5.39 -1.85
C THR A 422 -3.09 4.43 -2.76
N LEU A 423 -3.01 3.15 -2.44
CA LEU A 423 -3.75 2.05 -3.05
C LEU A 423 -4.87 1.60 -2.11
N THR A 424 -6.00 1.19 -2.66
CA THR A 424 -7.11 0.65 -1.87
C THR A 424 -7.18 -0.87 -1.96
N LYS A 425 -7.68 -1.52 -0.91
CA LYS A 425 -7.79 -2.99 -0.89
C LYS A 425 -8.58 -3.51 -2.09
N GLY A 426 -7.97 -4.46 -2.83
CA GLY A 426 -8.56 -5.09 -4.02
C GLY A 426 -8.32 -4.31 -5.32
N GLU A 427 -7.72 -3.13 -5.24
CA GLU A 427 -7.35 -2.34 -6.41
C GLU A 427 -6.23 -3.03 -7.19
N LYS A 428 -6.41 -3.16 -8.50
CA LYS A 428 -5.35 -3.63 -9.38
C LYS A 428 -4.49 -2.45 -9.83
N PHE A 429 -3.19 -2.58 -9.66
CA PHE A 429 -2.22 -1.61 -10.14
C PHE A 429 -1.10 -2.30 -10.91
N SER A 430 -0.46 -1.59 -11.82
CA SER A 430 0.70 -2.09 -12.53
C SER A 430 1.91 -1.20 -12.34
N VAL A 431 3.06 -1.85 -12.28
CA VAL A 431 4.38 -1.23 -12.33
C VAL A 431 4.96 -1.54 -13.72
N VAL A 432 5.07 -0.51 -14.54
CA VAL A 432 5.64 -0.59 -15.90
C VAL A 432 6.99 0.10 -15.89
N ILE A 433 8.06 -0.62 -16.25
CA ILE A 433 9.41 -0.09 -16.25
C ILE A 433 10.00 -0.19 -17.63
N LYS A 434 10.42 0.95 -18.18
CA LYS A 434 11.20 1.06 -19.39
C LYS A 434 12.67 1.24 -19.00
N LEU A 435 13.53 0.42 -19.57
CA LEU A 435 14.99 0.47 -19.46
C LEU A 435 15.58 0.89 -20.81
N GLU A 436 16.53 1.82 -20.80
CA GLU A 436 17.20 2.32 -22.01
C GLU A 436 18.69 2.48 -21.73
N SER A 437 19.54 2.03 -22.66
CA SER A 437 20.97 2.28 -22.52
C SER A 437 21.29 3.76 -22.65
N MET A 438 22.18 4.30 -21.81
CA MET A 438 22.52 5.72 -21.81
C MET A 438 23.17 6.19 -23.10
N ASP A 439 23.94 5.31 -23.79
CA ASP A 439 24.61 5.62 -25.04
C ASP A 439 23.79 5.29 -26.29
N GLY A 440 22.61 4.69 -26.13
CA GLY A 440 21.74 4.24 -27.21
C GLY A 440 22.35 3.12 -28.08
N LYS A 441 23.43 2.46 -27.65
CA LYS A 441 24.15 1.41 -28.37
C LYS A 441 24.35 0.15 -27.57
N SER A 442 24.65 0.29 -26.27
CA SER A 442 24.87 -0.82 -25.36
C SER A 442 23.57 -1.54 -25.02
N GLY A 443 23.64 -2.69 -24.37
CA GLY A 443 22.47 -3.44 -23.97
C GLY A 443 21.63 -2.71 -22.90
N ALA A 444 20.31 -2.91 -22.96
CA ALA A 444 19.35 -2.56 -21.91
C ALA A 444 18.38 -3.73 -21.75
N TYR A 445 18.92 -4.84 -21.25
CA TYR A 445 18.21 -6.11 -21.15
C TYR A 445 17.44 -6.21 -19.83
N TYR A 446 16.28 -6.83 -19.88
CA TYR A 446 15.52 -7.14 -18.68
C TYR A 446 15.98 -8.45 -18.06
N VAL A 447 15.79 -8.58 -16.76
CA VAL A 447 16.07 -9.81 -16.01
C VAL A 447 14.75 -10.46 -15.59
N MET A 448 14.71 -11.78 -15.70
CA MET A 448 13.59 -12.61 -15.24
C MET A 448 14.12 -13.80 -14.46
N GLU A 449 13.29 -14.35 -13.59
CA GLU A 449 13.57 -15.65 -12.99
C GLU A 449 13.57 -16.75 -14.02
N SER A 450 14.29 -17.82 -13.76
CA SER A 450 14.40 -18.96 -14.67
C SER A 450 14.42 -20.30 -13.94
N LYS A 451 14.09 -21.33 -14.68
CA LYS A 451 14.26 -22.72 -14.26
C LYS A 451 15.70 -23.13 -14.40
N TYR A 452 16.20 -23.83 -13.41
CA TYR A 452 17.51 -24.41 -13.45
C TYR A 452 17.53 -25.78 -12.79
N ASN A 453 18.29 -26.71 -13.36
CA ASN A 453 18.39 -28.07 -12.84
C ASN A 453 19.85 -28.41 -12.57
N LEU A 454 20.17 -28.55 -11.29
CA LEU A 454 21.46 -28.98 -10.77
C LEU A 454 21.49 -30.53 -10.71
N GLY A 455 21.29 -31.16 -11.85
CA GLY A 455 21.30 -32.62 -11.93
C GLY A 455 20.34 -33.28 -10.96
N ASN A 456 20.88 -34.15 -10.09
CA ASN A 456 20.09 -34.87 -9.07
C ASN A 456 20.07 -34.16 -7.70
N ALA A 457 20.63 -32.95 -7.57
CA ALA A 457 20.83 -32.30 -6.27
C ALA A 457 19.78 -31.25 -5.94
N ALA A 458 19.47 -30.38 -6.87
CA ALA A 458 18.44 -29.35 -6.68
C ALA A 458 17.84 -28.92 -8.03
N SER A 459 16.62 -28.44 -7.99
CA SER A 459 15.95 -27.90 -9.18
C SER A 459 15.21 -26.64 -8.78
N TRP A 460 15.62 -25.49 -9.34
CA TRP A 460 14.87 -24.25 -9.26
C TRP A 460 13.75 -24.30 -10.28
N TYR A 461 12.56 -23.94 -9.85
CA TYR A 461 11.39 -23.86 -10.70
C TYR A 461 10.74 -22.51 -10.52
N CYS A 462 10.20 -22.00 -11.59
CA CYS A 462 9.44 -20.77 -11.59
C CYS A 462 8.07 -21.04 -12.21
N GLY A 463 7.10 -20.31 -11.75
CA GLY A 463 5.73 -20.41 -12.20
C GLY A 463 5.06 -19.07 -12.05
N GLY A 464 3.77 -19.03 -12.29
CA GLY A 464 2.98 -17.83 -12.18
C GLY A 464 1.62 -18.05 -12.81
N GLU A 465 0.80 -17.04 -12.76
CA GLU A 465 -0.50 -17.02 -13.40
C GLU A 465 -0.46 -16.05 -14.57
N LYS A 466 -1.20 -16.41 -15.62
CA LYS A 466 -1.43 -15.51 -16.73
C LYS A 466 -2.00 -14.18 -16.22
N GLY A 467 -1.47 -13.08 -16.74
CA GLY A 467 -1.90 -11.74 -16.38
C GLY A 467 -1.15 -11.11 -15.21
N GLN A 468 -0.03 -11.70 -14.78
CA GLN A 468 0.82 -11.19 -13.71
C GLN A 468 2.04 -10.42 -14.20
N SER A 469 2.76 -10.97 -15.19
CA SER A 469 4.08 -10.50 -15.61
C SER A 469 4.18 -10.37 -17.13
N PHE A 470 4.83 -9.31 -17.62
CA PHE A 470 4.78 -8.94 -19.04
C PHE A 470 6.09 -8.35 -19.54
N TYR A 471 6.31 -8.51 -20.85
CA TYR A 471 7.28 -7.74 -21.63
C TYR A 471 6.61 -7.14 -22.87
N TYR A 472 7.12 -5.99 -23.32
CA TYR A 472 6.59 -5.31 -24.51
C TYR A 472 7.38 -5.68 -25.76
N ASN A 473 6.72 -6.33 -26.74
CA ASN A 473 7.29 -6.65 -28.04
C ASN A 473 6.21 -6.48 -29.13
N TYR A 474 6.17 -5.28 -29.74
CA TYR A 474 5.08 -4.86 -30.65
C TYR A 474 3.68 -5.08 -30.05
N GLY A 475 3.54 -4.87 -28.76
CA GLY A 475 2.40 -5.12 -27.91
C GLY A 475 2.80 -5.94 -26.69
N TRP A 476 2.00 -5.86 -25.63
CA TRP A 476 2.24 -6.59 -24.40
C TRP A 476 2.14 -8.11 -24.61
N ARG A 477 3.12 -8.83 -24.11
CA ARG A 477 3.21 -10.30 -24.11
C ARG A 477 3.28 -10.79 -22.68
N ASP A 478 2.47 -11.78 -22.37
CA ASP A 478 2.49 -12.45 -21.08
C ASP A 478 3.80 -13.25 -20.94
N MET A 479 4.56 -12.96 -19.87
CA MET A 479 5.86 -13.57 -19.62
C MET A 479 5.73 -15.04 -19.21
N VAL A 480 4.74 -15.34 -18.38
CA VAL A 480 4.50 -16.71 -17.90
C VAL A 480 4.14 -17.63 -19.05
N GLU A 481 3.24 -17.19 -19.97
CA GLU A 481 2.87 -17.97 -21.17
C GLU A 481 4.03 -18.11 -22.16
N SER A 482 4.84 -17.06 -22.29
CA SER A 482 5.87 -17.01 -23.35
C SER A 482 7.19 -17.64 -22.91
N MET A 483 7.61 -17.44 -21.65
CA MET A 483 8.94 -17.78 -21.13
C MET A 483 8.88 -18.71 -19.91
N GLY A 484 7.73 -18.83 -19.26
CA GLY A 484 7.52 -19.73 -18.12
C GLY A 484 8.06 -19.23 -16.80
N GLY A 485 8.21 -17.91 -16.60
CA GLY A 485 8.64 -17.27 -15.37
C GLY A 485 8.19 -15.81 -15.31
N ASN A 486 8.68 -15.04 -14.36
CA ASN A 486 8.28 -13.65 -14.10
C ASN A 486 9.47 -12.70 -14.25
N VAL A 487 9.23 -11.46 -14.66
CA VAL A 487 10.25 -10.40 -14.60
C VAL A 487 10.50 -10.01 -13.15
N ARG A 488 11.75 -9.61 -12.86
CA ARG A 488 12.15 -9.20 -11.52
C ARG A 488 11.73 -7.75 -11.25
N ILE A 489 10.44 -7.58 -10.98
CA ILE A 489 9.84 -6.31 -10.56
C ILE A 489 9.13 -6.53 -9.24
N LYS A 490 9.39 -5.63 -8.29
CA LYS A 490 8.76 -5.60 -6.97
C LYS A 490 8.04 -4.29 -6.74
N ALA A 491 7.05 -4.31 -5.84
CA ALA A 491 6.41 -3.10 -5.36
C ALA A 491 6.34 -3.14 -3.84
N TYR A 492 6.86 -2.09 -3.21
CA TYR A 492 6.97 -1.99 -1.75
C TYR A 492 5.95 -1.00 -1.21
N THR A 493 5.18 -1.44 -0.24
CA THR A 493 4.11 -0.62 0.34
C THR A 493 4.12 -0.66 1.86
N ASP A 494 3.61 0.43 2.46
CA ASP A 494 3.30 0.51 3.88
C ASP A 494 1.79 0.56 4.09
N ASP A 495 1.32 0.00 5.20
CA ASP A 495 -0.07 0.14 5.61
C ASP A 495 -0.40 1.60 5.95
N VAL A 496 -1.41 2.15 5.27
CA VAL A 496 -1.90 3.48 5.60
C VAL A 496 -2.73 3.39 6.86
N GLN A 497 -2.24 4.01 7.93
CA GLN A 497 -3.01 4.19 9.16
C GLN A 497 -4.10 5.23 8.91
N ILE A 498 -5.26 4.77 8.41
CA ILE A 498 -6.41 5.65 8.24
C ILE A 498 -6.87 6.11 9.63
N GLN A 499 -6.71 7.38 9.91
CA GLN A 499 -7.22 7.98 11.13
C GLN A 499 -8.73 8.21 11.02
N LYS A 500 -9.45 8.02 12.14
CA LYS A 500 -10.86 8.43 12.20
C LYS A 500 -10.98 9.92 11.92
N PRO A 501 -12.00 10.36 11.17
CA PRO A 501 -12.20 11.77 10.91
C PRO A 501 -12.35 12.58 12.18
N SER A 502 -12.06 13.87 12.12
CA SER A 502 -12.38 14.80 13.21
C SER A 502 -13.90 14.97 13.36
N ALA A 503 -14.35 15.40 14.55
CA ALA A 503 -15.77 15.68 14.77
C ALA A 503 -16.25 16.82 13.85
N PRO A 504 -17.43 16.70 13.21
CA PRO A 504 -17.97 17.77 12.38
C PRO A 504 -18.17 19.07 13.16
N SER A 505 -17.84 20.20 12.53
CA SER A 505 -18.01 21.53 13.08
C SER A 505 -19.04 22.33 12.29
N GLY A 506 -19.48 23.47 12.83
CA GLY A 506 -20.41 24.36 12.14
C GLY A 506 -21.82 23.80 11.95
N LEU A 507 -22.22 22.76 12.72
CA LEU A 507 -23.57 22.24 12.63
C LEU A 507 -24.60 23.32 12.95
N SER A 508 -25.49 23.56 12.00
CA SER A 508 -26.61 24.49 12.11
C SER A 508 -27.89 23.81 11.69
N VAL A 509 -29.00 24.27 12.28
CA VAL A 509 -30.35 23.80 11.95
C VAL A 509 -31.20 25.01 11.60
N SER A 510 -31.94 24.94 10.50
CA SER A 510 -32.85 25.97 10.05
C SER A 510 -34.27 25.41 9.87
N ASN A 511 -35.27 26.26 10.20
CA ASN A 511 -36.69 25.94 9.98
C ASN A 511 -37.00 26.14 8.49
N THR A 512 -37.51 25.10 7.84
CA THR A 512 -37.93 25.14 6.45
C THR A 512 -39.35 24.58 6.31
N ILE A 513 -39.95 24.68 5.12
CA ILE A 513 -41.34 24.26 4.88
C ILE A 513 -41.44 22.76 5.17
N ALA A 514 -42.28 22.42 6.12
CA ALA A 514 -42.58 21.07 6.62
C ALA A 514 -41.32 20.23 6.96
N SER A 515 -40.22 20.88 7.30
CA SER A 515 -38.97 20.19 7.62
C SER A 515 -37.99 21.04 8.43
N LEU A 516 -36.93 20.41 8.92
CA LEU A 516 -35.74 21.07 9.42
C LEU A 516 -34.55 20.73 8.50
N THR A 517 -33.78 21.74 8.12
CA THR A 517 -32.60 21.56 7.30
C THR A 517 -31.34 21.74 8.15
N LEU A 518 -30.49 20.72 8.14
CA LEU A 518 -29.18 20.68 8.79
C LEU A 518 -28.10 21.01 7.77
N LYS A 519 -27.08 21.77 8.19
CA LYS A 519 -25.84 22.01 7.42
C LYS A 519 -24.65 22.00 8.36
N TRP A 520 -23.50 21.57 7.85
CA TRP A 520 -22.24 21.52 8.61
C TRP A 520 -21.05 21.69 7.66
N ASN A 521 -19.87 21.90 8.23
CA ASN A 521 -18.64 22.04 7.47
C ASN A 521 -18.16 20.65 6.99
N VAL A 522 -17.53 20.62 5.82
CA VAL A 522 -16.84 19.44 5.32
C VAL A 522 -15.76 19.00 6.31
N VAL A 523 -15.61 17.70 6.51
CA VAL A 523 -14.55 17.11 7.33
C VAL A 523 -13.60 16.38 6.43
N THR A 524 -12.31 16.70 6.53
CA THR A 524 -11.23 16.02 5.78
C THR A 524 -11.25 14.52 6.11
N ASP A 525 -10.99 13.69 5.12
CA ASP A 525 -10.95 12.23 5.20
C ASP A 525 -12.27 11.55 5.59
N ALA A 526 -13.37 12.29 5.63
CA ALA A 526 -14.69 11.70 5.83
C ALA A 526 -15.26 11.17 4.50
N THR A 527 -15.71 9.92 4.49
CA THR A 527 -16.45 9.31 3.38
C THR A 527 -17.96 9.51 3.50
N GLY A 528 -18.43 9.93 4.68
CA GLY A 528 -19.83 10.23 4.93
C GLY A 528 -20.10 10.70 6.36
N TYR A 529 -21.40 10.92 6.63
CA TYR A 529 -21.86 11.48 7.91
C TYR A 529 -23.06 10.68 8.44
N GLU A 530 -23.04 10.37 9.73
CA GLU A 530 -24.14 9.79 10.46
C GLU A 530 -24.92 10.91 11.18
N ILE A 531 -26.22 10.98 10.96
CA ILE A 531 -27.09 11.98 11.55
C ILE A 531 -27.83 11.38 12.74
N TYR A 532 -27.74 12.03 13.88
CA TYR A 532 -28.38 11.62 15.12
C TYR A 532 -29.36 12.68 15.59
N ARG A 533 -30.53 12.25 16.09
CA ARG A 533 -31.56 13.10 16.66
C ARG A 533 -31.90 12.64 18.08
N ALA A 534 -32.05 13.59 19.00
CA ALA A 534 -32.46 13.29 20.34
C ALA A 534 -33.93 12.85 20.40
N GLY A 535 -34.20 11.78 21.13
CA GLY A 535 -35.55 11.36 21.50
C GLY A 535 -36.13 12.19 22.66
N THR A 536 -37.32 11.87 23.11
CA THR A 536 -37.97 12.50 24.26
C THR A 536 -37.24 12.24 25.58
N ASP A 537 -36.43 11.20 25.63
CA ASP A 537 -35.56 10.84 26.76
C ASP A 537 -34.20 11.55 26.73
N GLY A 538 -33.97 12.42 25.76
CA GLY A 538 -32.71 13.14 25.54
C GLY A 538 -31.58 12.30 24.95
N LYS A 539 -31.78 11.01 24.66
CA LYS A 539 -30.79 10.15 24.05
C LYS A 539 -30.77 10.32 22.52
N TYR A 540 -29.58 10.37 21.98
CA TYR A 540 -29.38 10.51 20.54
C TYR A 540 -29.37 9.15 19.84
N SER A 541 -30.28 8.96 18.89
CA SER A 541 -30.32 7.79 18.01
C SER A 541 -30.04 8.18 16.55
N LYS A 542 -29.34 7.31 15.84
CA LYS A 542 -29.04 7.51 14.43
C LYS A 542 -30.32 7.45 13.60
N ILE A 543 -30.58 8.48 12.81
CA ILE A 543 -31.75 8.55 11.94
C ILE A 543 -31.43 8.26 10.48
N THR A 544 -30.17 8.55 10.02
CA THR A 544 -29.73 8.27 8.66
C THR A 544 -28.22 8.43 8.51
N THR A 545 -27.70 8.10 7.32
CA THR A 545 -26.35 8.41 6.83
C THR A 545 -26.43 9.16 5.51
N VAL A 546 -25.51 10.08 5.26
CA VAL A 546 -25.41 10.87 4.02
C VAL A 546 -23.97 11.08 3.63
N THR A 547 -23.69 11.35 2.36
CA THR A 547 -22.36 11.74 1.85
C THR A 547 -22.21 13.26 1.71
N SER A 548 -23.34 13.99 1.66
CA SER A 548 -23.36 15.47 1.57
C SER A 548 -23.18 16.12 2.96
N THR A 549 -22.84 17.39 3.00
CA THR A 549 -22.74 18.22 4.21
C THR A 549 -24.06 18.90 4.58
N SER A 550 -25.17 18.33 4.14
CA SER A 550 -26.52 18.79 4.48
C SER A 550 -27.51 17.64 4.54
N TYR A 551 -28.54 17.81 5.38
CA TYR A 551 -29.64 16.84 5.50
C TYR A 551 -30.96 17.57 5.76
N VAL A 552 -32.06 17.07 5.20
CA VAL A 552 -33.39 17.59 5.41
C VAL A 552 -34.23 16.58 6.17
N ASP A 553 -34.52 16.86 7.45
CA ASP A 553 -35.38 16.05 8.28
C ASP A 553 -36.86 16.44 8.03
N THR A 554 -37.60 15.57 7.36
CA THR A 554 -39.03 15.73 7.08
C THR A 554 -39.93 15.05 8.14
N ASN A 555 -39.35 14.24 9.00
CA ASN A 555 -40.09 13.56 10.06
C ASN A 555 -40.12 14.42 11.35
N VAL A 556 -40.64 15.64 11.22
CA VAL A 556 -40.72 16.63 12.28
C VAL A 556 -42.15 17.18 12.42
N LYS A 557 -42.53 17.53 13.64
CA LYS A 557 -43.86 18.10 13.97
C LYS A 557 -43.69 19.55 14.40
N ASN A 558 -44.64 20.39 14.03
CA ASN A 558 -44.69 21.77 14.47
C ASN A 558 -44.78 21.87 16.01
N ASN A 559 -44.26 22.95 16.55
CA ASN A 559 -44.18 23.25 17.99
C ASN A 559 -43.32 22.28 18.83
N THR A 560 -42.49 21.43 18.18
CA THR A 560 -41.65 20.46 18.84
C THR A 560 -40.19 20.89 18.77
N GLN A 561 -39.46 20.78 19.89
CA GLN A 561 -38.03 21.02 19.99
C GLN A 561 -37.27 19.79 19.47
N TYR A 562 -36.31 20.00 18.59
CA TYR A 562 -35.41 18.97 18.07
C TYR A 562 -33.96 19.34 18.37
N SER A 563 -33.15 18.35 18.63
CA SER A 563 -31.71 18.48 18.81
C SER A 563 -30.97 17.42 18.02
N TYR A 564 -29.92 17.84 17.33
CA TYR A 564 -29.15 16.99 16.42
C TYR A 564 -27.68 16.99 16.78
N LYS A 565 -27.02 15.86 16.51
CA LYS A 565 -25.57 15.69 16.49
C LYS A 565 -25.17 14.91 15.25
N ILE A 566 -23.94 15.09 14.80
CA ILE A 566 -23.41 14.42 13.60
C ILE A 566 -22.08 13.77 13.96
N LYS A 567 -21.80 12.62 13.36
CA LYS A 567 -20.47 12.03 13.28
C LYS A 567 -20.05 11.97 11.83
N ALA A 568 -18.79 12.27 11.54
CA ALA A 568 -18.15 11.90 10.31
C ALA A 568 -17.64 10.46 10.42
N TYR A 569 -17.55 9.72 9.31
CA TYR A 569 -16.97 8.39 9.32
C TYR A 569 -16.15 8.13 8.06
N ASN A 570 -15.18 7.21 8.18
CA ASN A 570 -14.42 6.63 7.10
C ASN A 570 -14.14 5.14 7.40
N ALA A 571 -13.21 4.50 6.67
CA ALA A 571 -12.84 3.09 6.87
C ALA A 571 -12.26 2.81 8.28
N ALA A 572 -11.63 3.80 8.94
CA ALA A 572 -11.13 3.66 10.32
C ALA A 572 -12.22 3.77 11.38
N GLY A 573 -13.44 4.17 11.00
CA GLY A 573 -14.58 4.28 11.89
C GLY A 573 -15.17 5.68 12.00
N ALA A 574 -16.06 5.87 12.98
CA ALA A 574 -16.76 7.13 13.19
C ALA A 574 -16.02 8.05 14.18
N SER A 575 -16.11 9.35 13.93
CA SER A 575 -15.59 10.43 14.80
C SER A 575 -16.31 10.52 16.14
N ALA A 576 -15.86 11.41 17.00
CA ALA A 576 -16.67 11.94 18.10
C ALA A 576 -17.90 12.71 17.55
N PHE A 577 -18.89 12.96 18.37
CA PHE A 577 -20.03 13.78 18.01
C PHE A 577 -19.64 15.25 17.81
N SER A 578 -20.31 15.91 16.86
CA SER A 578 -20.35 17.38 16.79
C SER A 578 -20.93 17.99 18.07
N THR A 579 -20.72 19.29 18.28
CA THR A 579 -21.57 20.09 19.18
C THR A 579 -23.04 19.94 18.74
N ALA A 580 -23.94 19.84 19.69
CA ALA A 580 -25.36 19.75 19.40
C ALA A 580 -25.90 21.05 18.83
N ALA A 581 -26.75 20.96 17.81
CA ALA A 581 -27.57 22.06 17.32
C ALA A 581 -29.04 21.76 17.56
N SER A 582 -29.77 22.73 18.12
CA SER A 582 -31.14 22.54 18.51
C SER A 582 -32.01 23.66 17.97
N LEU A 583 -33.22 23.32 17.51
CA LEU A 583 -34.22 24.27 17.04
C LEU A 583 -35.63 23.76 17.31
N LYS A 584 -36.51 24.64 17.71
CA LYS A 584 -37.95 24.37 17.77
C LYS A 584 -38.54 24.52 16.35
N LYS A 585 -39.12 23.43 15.81
CA LYS A 585 -39.83 23.50 14.53
C LYS A 585 -41.03 24.40 14.71
N THR A 586 -41.10 25.48 13.98
CA THR A 586 -42.23 26.41 13.96
C THR A 586 -42.98 26.24 12.65
N GLN A 587 -44.31 26.41 12.73
CA GLN A 587 -45.12 26.44 11.54
C GLN A 587 -44.79 27.64 10.66
N ILE A 588 -44.60 27.41 9.37
CA ILE A 588 -44.49 28.46 8.37
C ILE A 588 -45.86 28.60 7.72
N SER A 589 -46.59 29.64 8.05
CA SER A 589 -47.96 29.81 7.58
C SER A 589 -48.18 31.22 7.03
N VAL A 590 -49.20 31.40 6.24
CA VAL A 590 -49.73 32.70 5.83
C VAL A 590 -50.41 33.40 6.98
N SER A 591 -50.47 34.73 6.96
CA SER A 591 -51.19 35.53 7.93
C SER A 591 -52.32 36.33 7.24
N ASN A 592 -53.22 36.85 8.02
CA ASN A 592 -54.27 37.75 7.60
C ASN A 592 -55.15 37.16 6.47
N LEU A 593 -55.46 35.84 6.54
CA LEU A 593 -56.40 35.23 5.57
C LEU A 593 -57.77 35.89 5.72
N LYS A 594 -58.31 36.37 4.57
CA LYS A 594 -59.66 36.95 4.45
C LYS A 594 -60.43 36.21 3.35
N ALA A 595 -61.73 36.18 3.50
CA ALA A 595 -62.67 35.65 2.51
C ALA A 595 -63.82 36.62 2.34
N ASP A 596 -63.85 37.32 1.22
CA ASP A 596 -64.86 38.30 0.87
C ASP A 596 -65.79 37.73 -0.18
N ALA A 597 -67.11 37.65 0.13
CA ALA A 597 -68.12 37.16 -0.77
C ALA A 597 -68.82 38.31 -1.52
N ASN A 598 -68.87 38.19 -2.84
CA ASN A 598 -69.73 39.02 -3.70
C ASN A 598 -70.64 38.09 -4.51
N GLY A 599 -71.84 37.86 -3.95
CA GLY A 599 -72.72 36.84 -4.43
C GLY A 599 -72.08 35.44 -4.30
N SER A 600 -72.19 34.62 -5.31
CA SER A 600 -71.61 33.28 -5.33
C SER A 600 -70.08 33.25 -5.46
N LYS A 601 -69.41 34.37 -5.78
CA LYS A 601 -67.96 34.47 -5.86
C LYS A 601 -67.35 34.84 -4.56
N VAL A 602 -66.38 34.05 -4.10
CA VAL A 602 -65.53 34.38 -2.90
C VAL A 602 -64.14 34.72 -3.37
N GLN A 603 -63.62 35.87 -2.99
CA GLN A 603 -62.23 36.24 -3.15
C GLN A 603 -61.50 36.00 -1.83
N LEU A 604 -60.52 35.10 -1.89
CA LEU A 604 -59.58 34.90 -0.79
C LEU A 604 -58.40 35.82 -0.99
N SER A 605 -57.86 36.35 0.10
CA SER A 605 -56.62 37.13 0.13
C SER A 605 -55.91 36.87 1.44
N TRP A 606 -54.56 36.90 1.40
CA TRP A 606 -53.73 36.71 2.61
C TRP A 606 -52.40 37.48 2.45
N THR A 607 -51.69 37.64 3.54
CA THR A 607 -50.35 38.17 3.52
C THR A 607 -49.43 37.05 3.02
N GLY A 608 -48.80 37.22 1.86
CA GLY A 608 -47.91 36.29 1.18
C GLY A 608 -46.46 36.64 1.38
N GLY A 609 -45.57 36.05 0.57
CA GLY A 609 -44.12 36.31 0.56
C GLY A 609 -43.32 35.42 1.52
N VAL A 610 -43.77 34.18 1.75
CA VAL A 610 -42.99 33.21 2.53
C VAL A 610 -41.77 32.77 1.74
N THR A 611 -40.59 33.08 2.24
CA THR A 611 -39.31 32.71 1.61
C THR A 611 -39.21 31.17 1.43
N GLY A 612 -38.91 30.74 0.21
CA GLY A 612 -38.78 29.32 -0.15
C GLY A 612 -40.09 28.61 -0.43
N ALA A 613 -41.25 29.33 -0.46
CA ALA A 613 -42.49 28.78 -0.94
C ALA A 613 -42.57 28.78 -2.47
N GLU A 614 -43.04 27.67 -3.08
CA GLU A 614 -43.42 27.63 -4.49
C GLU A 614 -44.85 28.12 -4.68
N GLY A 615 -45.63 28.09 -3.62
CA GLY A 615 -47.01 28.54 -3.63
C GLY A 615 -47.83 28.14 -2.41
N TYR A 616 -49.16 28.15 -2.60
CA TYR A 616 -50.13 27.95 -1.58
C TYR A 616 -51.16 26.93 -2.01
N VAL A 617 -51.58 26.05 -1.09
CA VAL A 617 -52.67 25.12 -1.27
C VAL A 617 -53.89 25.67 -0.56
N ILE A 618 -55.02 25.75 -1.27
CA ILE A 618 -56.26 26.29 -0.77
C ILE A 618 -57.18 25.12 -0.40
N TYR A 619 -57.63 25.15 0.85
CA TYR A 619 -58.55 24.18 1.43
C TYR A 619 -59.87 24.81 1.73
N ARG A 620 -60.93 24.04 1.52
CA ARG A 620 -62.32 24.43 1.83
C ARG A 620 -63.03 23.29 2.55
N ARG A 621 -63.86 23.63 3.52
CA ARG A 621 -64.81 22.72 4.13
C ARG A 621 -66.16 23.41 4.36
N THR A 622 -67.21 22.65 4.54
CA THR A 622 -68.50 23.12 5.12
C THR A 622 -68.49 22.93 6.63
N GLU A 623 -69.49 23.47 7.35
CA GLU A 623 -69.63 23.30 8.75
C GLU A 623 -69.72 21.80 9.13
N GLY A 624 -68.89 21.35 10.11
CA GLY A 624 -68.79 19.95 10.50
C GLY A 624 -68.14 19.00 9.50
N GLY A 625 -67.78 19.48 8.28
CA GLY A 625 -67.11 18.68 7.21
C GLY A 625 -65.59 18.71 7.33
N SER A 626 -64.95 17.79 6.57
CA SER A 626 -63.48 17.74 6.36
C SER A 626 -63.04 18.75 5.31
N TYR A 627 -61.74 19.11 5.35
CA TYR A 627 -61.13 19.95 4.34
C TYR A 627 -60.83 19.18 3.04
N ASP A 628 -61.31 19.76 1.94
CA ASP A 628 -60.89 19.35 0.60
C ASP A 628 -59.90 20.38 0.01
N GLU A 629 -58.87 19.91 -0.70
CA GLU A 629 -58.03 20.77 -1.52
C GLU A 629 -58.84 21.23 -2.73
N ILE A 630 -59.02 22.54 -2.91
CA ILE A 630 -59.79 23.10 -4.01
C ILE A 630 -58.94 23.80 -5.07
N GLY A 631 -57.65 23.92 -4.84
CA GLY A 631 -56.71 24.48 -5.81
C GLY A 631 -55.37 24.90 -5.20
N ARG A 632 -54.51 25.28 -6.09
CA ARG A 632 -53.15 25.83 -5.77
C ARG A 632 -52.92 27.13 -6.51
N THR A 633 -52.11 28.01 -5.93
CA THR A 633 -51.73 29.29 -6.54
C THR A 633 -50.34 29.69 -6.08
N SER A 634 -49.57 30.38 -6.92
CA SER A 634 -48.30 31.02 -6.55
C SER A 634 -48.53 32.45 -6.03
N GLY A 635 -49.72 33.05 -6.29
CA GLY A 635 -50.09 34.37 -5.77
C GLY A 635 -50.75 34.28 -4.38
N ASN A 636 -50.93 35.43 -3.77
CA ASN A 636 -51.56 35.58 -2.44
C ASN A 636 -53.07 35.86 -2.46
N THR A 637 -53.74 35.49 -3.56
CA THR A 637 -55.19 35.56 -3.75
C THR A 637 -55.70 34.31 -4.48
N TYR A 638 -57.00 34.00 -4.23
CA TYR A 638 -57.64 32.90 -4.92
C TYR A 638 -59.15 33.14 -5.00
N SER A 639 -59.75 32.87 -6.17
CA SER A 639 -61.17 33.02 -6.36
C SER A 639 -61.86 31.65 -6.31
N ASN A 640 -62.98 31.56 -5.62
CA ASN A 640 -63.78 30.33 -5.55
C ASN A 640 -65.25 30.65 -5.71
N THR A 641 -66.06 29.67 -6.08
CA THR A 641 -67.52 29.79 -6.20
C THR A 641 -68.19 28.97 -5.12
N ILE A 642 -69.19 29.55 -4.42
CA ILE A 642 -69.95 28.89 -3.34
C ILE A 642 -71.46 28.91 -3.61
N SER A 643 -72.19 28.04 -2.96
CA SER A 643 -73.63 27.98 -3.01
C SER A 643 -74.25 28.86 -1.92
N ALA A 644 -75.36 29.46 -2.24
CA ALA A 644 -76.10 30.30 -1.30
C ALA A 644 -76.58 29.52 -0.07
N GLY A 645 -76.53 30.19 1.07
CA GLY A 645 -77.04 29.66 2.31
C GLY A 645 -76.25 28.48 2.92
N ILE A 646 -75.02 28.29 2.42
CA ILE A 646 -74.06 27.34 3.00
C ILE A 646 -72.86 28.13 3.53
N LYS A 647 -72.50 27.91 4.79
CA LYS A 647 -71.28 28.48 5.37
C LYS A 647 -70.10 27.62 4.98
N TYR A 648 -69.11 28.22 4.33
CA TYR A 648 -67.83 27.62 3.96
C TYR A 648 -66.71 28.20 4.83
N TYR A 649 -65.76 27.34 5.17
CA TYR A 649 -64.55 27.70 5.87
C TYR A 649 -63.37 27.44 4.94
N TYR A 650 -62.42 28.39 4.87
CA TYR A 650 -61.23 28.33 4.09
C TYR A 650 -59.99 28.34 4.96
N ALA A 651 -58.99 27.57 4.55
CA ALA A 651 -57.65 27.62 5.14
C ALA A 651 -56.64 27.54 4.00
N VAL A 652 -55.48 28.09 4.23
CA VAL A 652 -54.36 28.10 3.27
C VAL A 652 -53.12 27.51 3.91
N ALA A 653 -52.43 26.65 3.18
CA ALA A 653 -51.16 26.10 3.59
C ALA A 653 -50.06 26.47 2.57
N VAL A 654 -48.83 26.67 3.05
CA VAL A 654 -47.66 26.93 2.19
C VAL A 654 -47.08 25.62 1.74
N TYR A 655 -46.65 25.50 0.46
CA TYR A 655 -45.94 24.33 -0.04
C TYR A 655 -44.63 24.66 -0.78
N SER A 656 -43.71 23.67 -0.82
CA SER A 656 -42.54 23.66 -1.69
C SER A 656 -42.25 22.20 -2.07
N GLY A 657 -42.14 21.90 -3.35
CA GLY A 657 -42.07 20.54 -3.88
C GLY A 657 -43.24 19.70 -3.40
N SER A 658 -42.93 18.54 -2.86
CA SER A 658 -43.94 17.64 -2.27
C SER A 658 -44.28 17.95 -0.79
N ARG A 659 -43.69 18.99 -0.19
CA ARG A 659 -43.85 19.35 1.22
C ARG A 659 -44.92 20.42 1.39
N THR A 660 -45.85 20.20 2.33
CA THR A 660 -46.90 21.16 2.67
C THR A 660 -46.92 21.35 4.19
N GLU A 661 -46.96 22.61 4.64
CA GLU A 661 -47.17 22.98 6.06
C GLU A 661 -48.60 22.70 6.51
N ASP A 662 -48.80 22.80 7.83
CA ASP A 662 -50.14 22.79 8.38
C ASP A 662 -50.94 24.00 7.90
N LYS A 663 -52.29 23.84 7.88
CA LYS A 663 -53.17 24.90 7.46
C LYS A 663 -53.12 26.10 8.47
N CYS A 664 -53.21 27.30 7.91
CA CYS A 664 -53.40 28.49 8.75
C CYS A 664 -54.78 28.45 9.44
N PRO A 665 -55.03 29.32 10.47
CA PRO A 665 -56.39 29.51 11.01
C PRO A 665 -57.38 29.78 9.90
N GLU A 666 -58.56 29.14 10.04
CA GLU A 666 -59.61 29.23 9.02
C GLU A 666 -60.38 30.53 9.07
N VAL A 667 -60.97 30.92 7.96
CA VAL A 667 -61.91 32.02 7.85
C VAL A 667 -63.23 31.51 7.30
N GLY A 668 -64.32 31.88 7.88
CA GLY A 668 -65.67 31.48 7.46
C GLY A 668 -66.34 32.56 6.60
N VAL A 669 -67.06 32.12 5.56
CA VAL A 669 -67.84 33.00 4.70
C VAL A 669 -69.10 32.32 4.20
N MET A 670 -70.17 33.08 4.05
CA MET A 670 -71.42 32.65 3.50
C MET A 670 -72.06 33.84 2.76
N TYR A 671 -72.80 33.57 1.69
CA TYR A 671 -73.67 34.60 1.10
C TYR A 671 -75.12 34.12 1.10
N LEU A 672 -76.04 35.09 1.17
CA LEU A 672 -77.46 34.85 1.05
C LEU A 672 -77.96 35.46 -0.25
N VAL A 673 -78.88 34.79 -0.87
CA VAL A 673 -79.67 35.38 -2.00
C VAL A 673 -80.75 36.34 -1.44
N ALA A 674 -81.13 37.29 -2.25
CA ALA A 674 -82.25 38.18 -1.85
C ALA A 674 -83.51 37.33 -1.64
N PRO A 675 -84.31 37.63 -0.68
CA PRO A 675 -85.65 37.01 -0.54
C PRO A 675 -86.45 37.19 -1.80
N SER A 676 -87.14 36.14 -2.22
CA SER A 676 -88.03 36.16 -3.42
C SER A 676 -89.48 35.85 -3.04
N GLY A 677 -90.36 36.05 -3.94
CA GLY A 677 -91.78 35.74 -3.73
C GLY A 677 -92.43 36.64 -2.67
N LEU A 678 -91.91 37.86 -2.46
CA LEU A 678 -92.54 38.79 -1.56
C LEU A 678 -93.94 39.13 -2.03
N SER A 679 -94.93 38.88 -1.19
CA SER A 679 -96.33 39.21 -1.40
C SER A 679 -96.88 39.90 -0.20
N VAL A 680 -97.79 40.84 -0.39
CA VAL A 680 -98.46 41.61 0.62
C VAL A 680 -100.01 41.32 0.54
N SER A 681 -100.61 40.96 1.59
CA SER A 681 -102.00 40.86 1.70
C SER A 681 -102.49 41.74 2.88
N ASN A 682 -103.68 42.31 2.75
CA ASN A 682 -104.20 43.20 3.74
C ASN A 682 -105.39 42.60 4.47
N THR A 683 -105.60 43.04 5.66
CA THR A 683 -106.82 42.86 6.47
C THR A 683 -107.30 44.26 6.92
N ILE A 684 -108.44 44.31 7.54
CA ILE A 684 -108.98 45.58 8.00
C ILE A 684 -108.03 46.38 8.92
N ALA A 685 -107.11 45.70 9.62
CA ALA A 685 -106.21 46.34 10.63
C ALA A 685 -104.70 46.04 10.43
N SER A 686 -104.35 45.26 9.44
CA SER A 686 -102.92 44.85 9.28
C SER A 686 -102.56 44.51 7.83
N LEU A 687 -101.30 44.60 7.56
CA LEU A 687 -100.63 44.08 6.39
C LEU A 687 -99.87 42.85 6.77
N THR A 688 -100.06 41.73 6.01
CA THR A 688 -99.30 40.50 6.14
C THR A 688 -98.32 40.36 4.97
N LEU A 689 -97.04 40.27 5.32
CA LEU A 689 -96.01 40.01 4.31
C LEU A 689 -95.65 38.55 4.33
N LYS A 690 -95.50 37.93 3.16
CA LYS A 690 -94.96 36.56 2.96
C LYS A 690 -93.87 36.59 1.93
N TRP A 691 -92.87 35.83 2.16
CA TRP A 691 -91.79 35.64 1.19
C TRP A 691 -91.25 34.21 1.25
N ASN A 692 -90.50 33.79 0.26
CA ASN A 692 -89.86 32.49 0.26
C ASN A 692 -88.70 32.48 1.25
N ALA A 693 -88.53 31.42 2.08
CA ALA A 693 -87.45 31.26 2.98
C ALA A 693 -86.10 31.26 2.24
N VAL A 694 -85.12 32.03 2.76
CA VAL A 694 -83.81 32.04 2.19
C VAL A 694 -82.98 31.04 3.01
N LYS A 695 -82.36 30.07 2.35
CA LYS A 695 -81.48 29.06 2.97
C LYS A 695 -80.33 29.73 3.71
N GLY A 696 -80.10 29.38 4.96
CA GLY A 696 -79.03 29.91 5.81
C GLY A 696 -79.34 31.28 6.47
N ALA A 697 -80.47 31.91 6.16
CA ALA A 697 -80.86 33.11 6.86
C ALA A 697 -81.32 32.78 8.27
N THR A 698 -80.83 33.50 9.29
CA THR A 698 -81.22 33.39 10.71
C THR A 698 -82.32 34.36 11.06
N GLY A 699 -82.67 35.28 10.15
CA GLY A 699 -83.70 36.26 10.34
C GLY A 699 -83.85 37.15 9.11
N TYR A 700 -84.87 38.01 9.12
CA TYR A 700 -85.18 38.94 8.03
C TYR A 700 -85.35 40.35 8.62
N GLU A 701 -84.85 41.32 7.96
CA GLU A 701 -85.13 42.71 8.27
C GLU A 701 -86.14 43.20 7.27
N ILE A 702 -87.24 43.78 7.82
CA ILE A 702 -88.38 44.29 7.04
C ILE A 702 -88.24 45.82 6.93
N TYR A 703 -88.30 46.30 5.72
CA TYR A 703 -88.24 47.74 5.42
C TYR A 703 -89.51 48.17 4.73
N ARG A 704 -90.02 49.32 5.17
CA ARG A 704 -91.24 49.95 4.60
C ARG A 704 -90.88 51.34 4.05
N ALA A 705 -91.32 51.66 2.78
CA ALA A 705 -91.19 53.00 2.26
C ALA A 705 -92.18 53.96 2.91
N GLY A 706 -91.67 55.09 3.26
CA GLY A 706 -92.55 56.25 3.69
C GLY A 706 -93.17 56.96 2.48
N THR A 707 -93.87 58.00 2.76
CA THR A 707 -94.49 58.83 1.67
C THR A 707 -93.49 59.58 0.84
N ASP A 708 -92.24 59.69 1.31
CA ASP A 708 -91.06 60.26 0.59
C ASP A 708 -90.38 59.25 -0.26
N GLY A 709 -90.86 57.99 -0.39
CA GLY A 709 -90.24 56.88 -1.12
C GLY A 709 -89.02 56.29 -0.44
N LYS A 710 -88.61 56.72 0.71
CA LYS A 710 -87.40 56.15 1.39
C LYS A 710 -87.80 55.01 2.30
N TYR A 711 -87.05 53.90 2.20
CA TYR A 711 -87.24 52.71 3.00
C TYR A 711 -86.60 52.90 4.45
N SER A 712 -87.34 52.62 5.46
CA SER A 712 -86.94 52.51 6.86
C SER A 712 -87.24 51.13 7.43
N LYS A 713 -86.36 50.63 8.27
CA LYS A 713 -86.54 49.35 8.99
C LYS A 713 -87.74 49.50 9.92
N ILE A 714 -88.66 48.51 9.95
CA ILE A 714 -89.81 48.44 10.86
C ILE A 714 -89.70 47.29 11.79
#